data_0596cf1709abe1fddc2126c9f0bc52e7
#
_entry.id   0596cf1709abe1fddc2126c9f0bc52e7
#
_cell.length_a   1.000
_cell.length_b   1.000
_cell.length_c   1.000
_cell.angle_alpha   90.00
_cell.angle_beta   90.00
_cell.angle_gamma   90.00
#
_symmetry.space_group_name_H-M   'P 1'
#
loop_
_entity.id
_entity.type
_entity.pdbx_description
1 polymer ?
#
loop_
_entity_poly.entity_id
_entity_poly.type
_entity_poly.pdbx_seq_one_letter_code
_entity_poly.pdbx_strand_id
1 'polypeptide(L)'
;MNIAAWFRLWGICALWPSAVLAQFTISGVTDKASPYADSVTFTINIQANYSYNATLNWNPIATGTPVVVNKPDFYELRVDATNQTTSAVTSQYVRFIVRASERGGTEWGLPPHVPFPAIQSSPSEFVGARLRVLTPTNFPTGYEIPVVAWVVDDDNHAVRANGVLTAAGQNPIQLKRGVGSGFLSSNQPAGLLSSMLSVDGISTNKLIVLQGGTVWTNVSGTLSGITTWPAQSRMRVTDHLAIPAGSSLTIGAGAIVLLNSGVNITNNGAVVINGSVEEPVIFMPNSRAQPWGGFFMRTSSGSLSATGAIFIASGANPTGGAGHRPEQCLLLVDNAPTISLSDSAAIFLAGQLGHAYSGGTFTFTRFLMQRATTGGEYTGANFTVNDSAFIECPDDTVNFVDGDNDALYLVSGNHFFTNTLLGWTKDDGIDSGGDGLARLHYEKCWFESVFHEGNSLSGLKNTTAYRTVYLDCGQGIEDGYGPGSSAFGPTGRVELCFFGANQSGVRHGDNYESIGNGYPGFMTATNCISIYNHRNLFGFNWRSSGWTNAYGQFFVSNNFVSVLDTNYPNNTLWNPATDGWRLSSVGGVARVGVGFGARGTSLSQFPDGIPVGLSRHCTNEVAVDYDIDGTDGTHTAGTLLFPAGLTRRFIPAPTNMNGVLRIALLNPQNADVTGKPVLLFQQLAAATNAAPPVVLSSLGGSWTYLDNGSEQGAAWRGTNFDDSAWSNGVARLGFADDISFTTTIRKFVQVNGVNTTRQITNAYFRRSIVVTNPTDFATLQFRYQRDDGCIVYVNSNEVFRSNMPGDPITANTFASANISPNTTSLRFLTNNAAASFLRPGTNVIAVQVHQSGATSSDVVWDLELQALPAPVAPAPPRVNLSRLGTDAVLYWNDATFGLEEADLVTGPWRPAMQTNSPSASAISSNRFFRLVK
;
A
#
# COMPACT_ATOMS: atom_id res chain seq x y z
N MET A 1 -9.97 -50.43 -2.25
CA MET A 1 -11.25 -51.11 -1.97
C MET A 1 -12.33 -50.04 -2.02
N ASN A 2 -13.17 -50.16 -3.04
CA ASN A 2 -14.34 -49.32 -3.28
C ASN A 2 -15.36 -49.45 -2.17
N ILE A 3 -16.08 -48.36 -1.81
CA ILE A 3 -17.52 -48.40 -1.58
C ILE A 3 -18.10 -47.08 -2.05
N ALA A 4 -18.95 -47.17 -3.04
CA ALA A 4 -19.74 -46.12 -3.67
C ALA A 4 -21.11 -45.97 -2.98
N ALA A 5 -21.63 -44.79 -3.10
CA ALA A 5 -23.02 -44.36 -3.26
C ALA A 5 -24.11 -44.90 -2.31
N TRP A 6 -24.88 -43.97 -1.77
CA TRP A 6 -26.35 -43.95 -1.81
C TRP A 6 -26.88 -42.51 -1.77
N PHE A 7 -27.42 -42.06 -2.90
CA PHE A 7 -28.32 -40.91 -2.99
C PHE A 7 -29.69 -41.27 -2.44
N ARG A 8 -30.26 -40.41 -1.62
CA ARG A 8 -31.73 -40.28 -1.50
C ARG A 8 -32.10 -38.82 -1.61
N LEU A 9 -32.84 -38.51 -2.65
CA LEU A 9 -33.56 -37.27 -2.89
C LEU A 9 -34.52 -37.00 -1.73
N TRP A 10 -34.44 -35.81 -1.12
CA TRP A 10 -35.57 -35.11 -0.57
C TRP A 10 -35.51 -33.68 -1.11
N GLY A 11 -36.49 -33.32 -1.96
CA GLY A 11 -36.64 -32.01 -2.47
C GLY A 11 -36.98 -31.02 -1.36
N ILE A 12 -36.03 -30.13 -1.10
CA ILE A 12 -36.29 -28.88 -0.45
C ILE A 12 -36.01 -27.85 -1.52
N CYS A 13 -37.05 -27.13 -1.97
CA CYS A 13 -36.87 -25.89 -2.72
C CYS A 13 -36.07 -24.94 -1.84
N ALA A 14 -34.76 -25.02 -1.91
CA ALA A 14 -33.89 -23.92 -1.55
C ALA A 14 -34.13 -22.83 -2.60
N LEU A 15 -34.82 -21.79 -2.21
CA LEU A 15 -34.74 -20.51 -2.87
C LEU A 15 -33.26 -20.14 -2.90
N TRP A 16 -32.60 -20.43 -3.99
CA TRP A 16 -31.34 -19.78 -4.32
C TRP A 16 -31.62 -18.29 -4.32
N PRO A 17 -30.83 -17.46 -3.65
CA PRO A 17 -30.90 -16.05 -3.90
C PRO A 17 -30.65 -15.94 -5.39
N SER A 18 -31.64 -15.40 -6.12
CA SER A 18 -31.48 -15.00 -7.52
C SER A 18 -30.17 -14.19 -7.56
N ALA A 19 -29.16 -14.72 -8.25
CA ALA A 19 -27.99 -13.95 -8.56
C ALA A 19 -28.51 -12.65 -9.17
N VAL A 20 -28.32 -11.54 -8.49
CA VAL A 20 -28.58 -10.22 -9.04
C VAL A 20 -27.69 -10.16 -10.27
N LEU A 21 -28.28 -10.34 -11.45
CA LEU A 21 -27.58 -10.20 -12.71
C LEU A 21 -26.94 -8.81 -12.68
N ALA A 22 -25.62 -8.76 -12.81
CA ALA A 22 -24.89 -7.52 -12.79
C ALA A 22 -25.54 -6.58 -13.82
N GLN A 23 -25.89 -5.36 -13.41
CA GLN A 23 -26.60 -4.37 -14.22
C GLN A 23 -25.82 -3.99 -15.48
N PHE A 24 -24.54 -4.23 -15.49
CA PHE A 24 -23.60 -4.16 -16.60
C PHE A 24 -22.33 -4.89 -16.22
N THR A 25 -21.47 -5.12 -17.18
CA THR A 25 -20.12 -5.64 -16.94
C THR A 25 -19.12 -4.79 -17.71
N ILE A 26 -17.95 -4.64 -17.15
CA ILE A 26 -16.83 -4.00 -17.82
C ILE A 26 -15.84 -5.12 -18.19
N SER A 27 -15.49 -5.20 -19.46
CA SER A 27 -14.52 -6.16 -19.97
C SER A 27 -13.31 -5.44 -20.56
N GLY A 28 -12.13 -6.02 -20.43
CA GLY A 28 -10.88 -5.48 -20.95
C GLY A 28 -10.06 -4.68 -19.94
N VAL A 29 -10.68 -4.14 -18.87
CA VAL A 29 -9.99 -3.52 -17.76
C VAL A 29 -10.53 -4.06 -16.44
N THR A 30 -9.65 -4.11 -15.45
CA THR A 30 -9.97 -4.53 -14.09
C THR A 30 -9.54 -3.44 -13.12
N ASP A 31 -10.35 -3.19 -12.09
CA ASP A 31 -10.02 -2.20 -11.06
C ASP A 31 -8.71 -2.61 -10.40
N LYS A 32 -7.78 -1.66 -10.37
CA LYS A 32 -6.47 -1.84 -9.74
C LYS A 32 -5.63 -3.01 -10.30
N ALA A 33 -5.82 -3.34 -11.57
CA ALA A 33 -4.97 -4.30 -12.26
C ALA A 33 -3.54 -3.76 -12.43
N SER A 34 -2.58 -4.66 -12.66
CA SER A 34 -1.23 -4.26 -13.08
C SER A 34 -1.29 -3.35 -14.31
N PRO A 35 -0.40 -2.37 -14.42
CA PRO A 35 -0.41 -1.41 -15.53
C PRO A 35 -0.43 -2.10 -16.89
N TYR A 36 -1.26 -1.59 -17.78
CA TYR A 36 -1.32 -2.04 -19.17
C TYR A 36 -0.20 -1.37 -19.96
N ALA A 37 0.53 -2.15 -20.75
CA ALA A 37 1.59 -1.62 -21.58
C ALA A 37 1.03 -0.95 -22.84
N ASP A 38 1.43 0.29 -23.10
CA ASP A 38 1.13 1.12 -24.27
C ASP A 38 -0.34 1.40 -24.58
N SER A 39 -1.22 0.42 -24.41
CA SER A 39 -2.65 0.61 -24.65
C SER A 39 -3.50 -0.47 -23.98
N VAL A 40 -4.77 -0.13 -23.78
CA VAL A 40 -5.80 -1.09 -23.37
C VAL A 40 -7.10 -0.79 -24.09
N THR A 41 -7.83 -1.83 -24.40
CA THR A 41 -9.17 -1.72 -24.96
C THR A 41 -10.16 -2.33 -23.99
N PHE A 42 -11.21 -1.57 -23.65
CA PHE A 42 -12.26 -2.06 -22.77
C PHE A 42 -13.65 -1.78 -23.38
N THR A 43 -14.63 -2.51 -22.89
CA THR A 43 -16.02 -2.35 -23.29
C THR A 43 -16.92 -2.36 -22.07
N ILE A 44 -17.83 -1.40 -21.98
CA ILE A 44 -18.93 -1.39 -21.02
C ILE A 44 -20.08 -2.14 -21.66
N ASN A 45 -20.30 -3.38 -21.21
CA ASN A 45 -21.35 -4.24 -21.76
C ASN A 45 -22.70 -3.84 -21.15
N ILE A 46 -23.57 -3.28 -21.96
CA ILE A 46 -24.85 -2.73 -21.54
C ILE A 46 -25.95 -3.79 -21.55
N GLN A 47 -26.97 -3.59 -20.71
CA GLN A 47 -28.17 -4.41 -20.66
C GLN A 47 -29.42 -3.59 -21.02
N ALA A 48 -30.42 -4.26 -21.55
CA ALA A 48 -31.72 -3.63 -21.79
C ALA A 48 -32.34 -3.15 -20.45
N ASN A 49 -33.17 -2.12 -20.53
CA ASN A 49 -33.83 -1.47 -19.37
C ASN A 49 -32.92 -0.66 -18.44
N TYR A 50 -31.69 -0.36 -18.85
CA TYR A 50 -30.81 0.58 -18.18
C TYR A 50 -30.38 1.70 -19.11
N SER A 51 -30.24 2.89 -18.57
CA SER A 51 -29.49 3.97 -19.20
C SER A 51 -28.14 4.11 -18.54
N TYR A 52 -27.12 4.50 -19.28
CA TYR A 52 -25.76 4.54 -18.79
C TYR A 52 -25.15 5.92 -19.00
N ASN A 53 -24.46 6.38 -17.98
CA ASN A 53 -23.55 7.51 -18.06
C ASN A 53 -22.13 6.99 -17.71
N ALA A 54 -21.22 7.12 -18.65
CA ALA A 54 -19.84 6.66 -18.43
C ALA A 54 -18.85 7.80 -18.70
N THR A 55 -17.89 7.93 -17.81
CA THR A 55 -16.81 8.91 -17.94
C THR A 55 -15.45 8.25 -17.73
N LEU A 56 -14.47 8.66 -18.50
CA LEU A 56 -13.07 8.33 -18.32
C LEU A 56 -12.32 9.61 -17.98
N ASN A 57 -11.71 9.68 -16.80
CA ASN A 57 -11.13 10.92 -16.27
C ASN A 57 -12.08 12.11 -16.44
N TRP A 58 -13.36 11.92 -16.06
CA TRP A 58 -14.50 12.87 -16.17
C TRP A 58 -14.93 13.26 -17.59
N ASN A 59 -14.25 12.78 -18.63
CA ASN A 59 -14.71 12.99 -20.00
C ASN A 59 -15.74 11.94 -20.37
N PRO A 60 -16.90 12.30 -20.90
CA PRO A 60 -17.90 11.33 -21.34
C PRO A 60 -17.34 10.38 -22.39
N ILE A 61 -17.68 9.11 -22.26
CA ILE A 61 -17.31 8.06 -23.23
C ILE A 61 -18.53 7.25 -23.66
N ALA A 62 -18.41 6.61 -24.80
CA ALA A 62 -19.46 5.74 -25.32
C ALA A 62 -19.56 4.42 -24.52
N THR A 63 -20.78 3.92 -24.41
CA THR A 63 -21.08 2.59 -23.84
C THR A 63 -21.53 1.64 -24.93
N GLY A 64 -21.35 0.33 -24.71
CA GLY A 64 -21.75 -0.69 -25.69
C GLY A 64 -20.80 -0.86 -26.89
N THR A 65 -19.74 -0.07 -26.96
CA THR A 65 -18.71 -0.13 -27.99
C THR A 65 -17.31 -0.17 -27.35
N PRO A 66 -16.33 -0.80 -28.02
CA PRO A 66 -14.96 -0.78 -27.50
C PRO A 66 -14.38 0.63 -27.42
N VAL A 67 -13.74 0.93 -26.29
CA VAL A 67 -12.98 2.16 -26.05
C VAL A 67 -11.52 1.81 -26.00
N VAL A 68 -10.71 2.46 -26.83
CA VAL A 68 -9.25 2.26 -26.84
C VAL A 68 -8.61 3.42 -26.09
N VAL A 69 -7.78 3.05 -25.12
CA VAL A 69 -6.94 4.00 -24.38
C VAL A 69 -5.49 3.68 -24.70
N ASN A 70 -4.81 4.61 -25.35
CA ASN A 70 -3.45 4.43 -25.87
C ASN A 70 -2.50 5.57 -25.43
N LYS A 71 -2.90 6.37 -24.49
CA LYS A 71 -2.03 7.37 -23.85
C LYS A 71 -1.63 6.87 -22.49
N PRO A 72 -0.36 6.86 -22.16
CA PRO A 72 0.10 6.58 -20.82
C PRO A 72 -0.42 7.62 -19.84
N ASP A 73 -1.19 7.17 -18.86
CA ASP A 73 -1.75 7.99 -17.79
C ASP A 73 -2.46 7.11 -16.77
N PHE A 74 -2.89 7.74 -15.70
CA PHE A 74 -3.78 7.19 -14.69
C PHE A 74 -5.24 7.41 -15.12
N TYR A 75 -6.04 6.35 -15.15
CA TYR A 75 -7.41 6.40 -15.61
C TYR A 75 -8.39 5.99 -14.53
N GLU A 76 -9.43 6.79 -14.36
CA GLU A 76 -10.61 6.45 -13.59
C GLU A 76 -11.82 6.36 -14.55
N LEU A 77 -12.30 5.15 -14.76
CA LEU A 77 -13.53 4.86 -15.45
C LEU A 77 -14.65 4.82 -14.42
N ARG A 78 -15.63 5.69 -14.56
CA ARG A 78 -16.88 5.66 -13.79
C ARG A 78 -18.03 5.30 -14.72
N VAL A 79 -18.85 4.35 -14.29
CA VAL A 79 -20.08 3.97 -14.99
C VAL A 79 -21.25 4.03 -14.03
N ASP A 80 -22.22 4.85 -14.34
CA ASP A 80 -23.49 4.95 -13.63
C ASP A 80 -24.59 4.30 -14.49
N ALA A 81 -25.21 3.24 -13.98
CA ALA A 81 -26.33 2.55 -14.62
C ALA A 81 -27.63 2.89 -13.89
N THR A 82 -28.58 3.48 -14.60
CA THR A 82 -29.91 3.83 -14.08
C THR A 82 -30.94 2.85 -14.60
N ASN A 83 -31.61 2.15 -13.72
CA ASN A 83 -32.71 1.27 -14.07
C ASN A 83 -33.92 2.09 -14.52
N GLN A 84 -34.36 1.89 -15.74
CA GLN A 84 -35.46 2.69 -16.34
C GLN A 84 -36.84 2.42 -15.73
N THR A 85 -36.99 1.32 -15.00
CA THR A 85 -38.26 0.97 -14.34
C THR A 85 -38.29 1.47 -12.89
N THR A 86 -37.19 1.35 -12.17
CA THR A 86 -37.15 1.69 -10.73
C THR A 86 -36.43 3.00 -10.43
N SER A 87 -35.80 3.60 -11.43
CA SER A 87 -34.92 4.78 -11.30
C SER A 87 -33.73 4.58 -10.35
N ALA A 88 -33.46 3.35 -9.92
CA ALA A 88 -32.30 3.05 -9.10
C ALA A 88 -31.01 3.21 -9.89
N VAL A 89 -30.03 3.91 -9.31
CA VAL A 89 -28.72 4.11 -9.90
C VAL A 89 -27.71 3.21 -9.21
N THR A 90 -26.87 2.53 -9.99
CA THR A 90 -25.72 1.78 -9.51
C THR A 90 -24.48 2.32 -10.19
N SER A 91 -23.48 2.68 -9.39
CA SER A 91 -22.21 3.22 -9.87
C SER A 91 -21.10 2.19 -9.68
N GLN A 92 -20.22 2.08 -10.66
CA GLN A 92 -18.98 1.31 -10.55
C GLN A 92 -17.80 2.17 -10.99
N TYR A 93 -16.69 2.03 -10.29
CA TYR A 93 -15.42 2.66 -10.60
C TYR A 93 -14.41 1.59 -10.97
N VAL A 94 -13.63 1.84 -12.02
CA VAL A 94 -12.48 1.01 -12.39
C VAL A 94 -11.30 1.94 -12.61
N ARG A 95 -10.28 1.78 -11.79
CA ARG A 95 -9.04 2.57 -11.86
C ARG A 95 -7.95 1.69 -12.46
N PHE A 96 -7.26 2.21 -13.42
CA PHE A 96 -6.20 1.48 -14.10
C PHE A 96 -5.14 2.45 -14.65
N ILE A 97 -3.98 1.90 -14.96
CA ILE A 97 -2.89 2.65 -15.57
C ILE A 97 -2.58 2.08 -16.94
N VAL A 98 -2.31 2.99 -17.87
CA VAL A 98 -1.59 2.68 -19.09
C VAL A 98 -0.20 3.25 -18.95
N ARG A 99 0.83 2.44 -19.13
CA ARG A 99 2.23 2.81 -19.07
C ARG A 99 2.85 2.82 -20.45
N ALA A 100 3.76 3.78 -20.68
CA ALA A 100 4.64 3.66 -21.85
C ALA A 100 5.53 2.43 -21.70
N SER A 101 5.72 1.73 -22.79
CA SER A 101 6.74 0.68 -22.86
C SER A 101 8.13 1.26 -22.68
N GLU A 102 9.08 0.44 -22.23
CA GLU A 102 10.47 0.85 -22.05
C GLU A 102 11.15 1.29 -23.35
N ARG A 103 10.57 0.94 -24.49
CA ARG A 103 11.12 1.26 -25.82
C ARG A 103 10.05 1.94 -26.66
N GLY A 104 10.22 3.23 -26.89
CA GLY A 104 9.44 3.98 -27.85
C GLY A 104 7.98 4.21 -27.47
N GLY A 105 7.66 4.14 -26.19
CA GLY A 105 6.35 4.58 -25.69
C GLY A 105 6.13 6.06 -25.91
N THR A 106 4.88 6.45 -25.84
CA THR A 106 4.52 7.87 -25.80
C THR A 106 4.74 8.42 -24.41
N GLU A 107 4.86 9.72 -24.30
CA GLU A 107 5.02 10.42 -23.03
C GLU A 107 3.83 10.16 -22.10
N TRP A 108 4.11 10.06 -20.84
CA TRP A 108 3.11 9.95 -19.80
C TRP A 108 2.16 11.13 -19.79
N GLY A 109 0.91 10.93 -20.26
CA GLY A 109 -0.15 11.91 -20.20
C GLY A 109 0.18 13.32 -20.74
N LEU A 110 1.37 13.53 -21.28
CA LEU A 110 1.69 14.76 -21.98
C LEU A 110 0.94 14.82 -23.29
N PRO A 111 0.66 16.02 -23.80
CA PRO A 111 0.14 16.16 -25.14
C PRO A 111 1.03 15.40 -26.13
N PRO A 112 0.47 14.70 -27.13
CA PRO A 112 1.18 13.72 -27.97
C PRO A 112 2.20 14.31 -28.94
N HIS A 113 2.67 15.49 -28.71
CA HIS A 113 3.56 16.22 -29.61
C HIS A 113 5.05 16.04 -29.32
N VAL A 114 5.39 15.44 -28.19
CA VAL A 114 6.78 15.12 -27.86
C VAL A 114 6.86 13.66 -27.42
N PRO A 115 7.33 12.75 -28.28
CA PRO A 115 7.49 11.36 -27.92
C PRO A 115 8.59 11.17 -26.88
N PHE A 116 8.38 10.21 -25.99
CA PHE A 116 9.40 9.82 -25.01
C PHE A 116 10.64 9.31 -25.77
N PRO A 117 11.84 9.76 -25.45
CA PRO A 117 13.04 9.28 -26.11
C PRO A 117 13.24 7.80 -25.78
N ALA A 118 13.47 7.00 -26.78
CA ALA A 118 13.83 5.62 -26.57
C ALA A 118 15.07 5.55 -25.68
N ILE A 119 14.93 4.91 -24.53
CA ILE A 119 16.08 4.53 -23.72
C ILE A 119 16.80 3.47 -24.52
N GLN A 120 17.94 3.84 -25.08
CA GLN A 120 18.70 2.91 -25.89
C GLN A 120 19.35 1.85 -25.00
N SER A 121 18.83 0.65 -24.99
CA SER A 121 19.66 -0.50 -24.77
C SER A 121 20.23 -0.93 -26.12
N SER A 122 21.37 -0.40 -26.50
CA SER A 122 22.07 -0.92 -27.68
C SER A 122 23.03 -2.02 -27.22
N PRO A 123 23.37 -2.96 -28.09
CA PRO A 123 24.45 -3.94 -27.81
C PRO A 123 25.76 -3.28 -27.36
N SER A 124 25.95 -2.00 -27.71
CA SER A 124 27.09 -1.21 -27.27
C SER A 124 27.08 -0.89 -25.77
N GLU A 125 25.96 -0.95 -25.10
CA GLU A 125 25.89 -0.71 -23.64
C GLU A 125 26.50 -1.83 -22.83
N PHE A 126 26.61 -3.01 -23.43
CA PHE A 126 27.26 -4.17 -22.83
C PHE A 126 28.74 -4.33 -23.26
N VAL A 127 29.29 -3.41 -24.03
CA VAL A 127 30.71 -3.49 -24.42
C VAL A 127 31.59 -3.36 -23.16
N GLY A 128 32.46 -4.33 -22.96
CA GLY A 128 33.28 -4.45 -21.76
C GLY A 128 32.58 -5.03 -20.54
N ALA A 129 31.27 -5.28 -20.61
CA ALA A 129 30.53 -5.88 -19.52
C ALA A 129 30.71 -7.42 -19.47
N ARG A 130 30.48 -7.99 -18.31
CA ARG A 130 30.51 -9.43 -18.08
C ARG A 130 29.29 -9.91 -17.35
N LEU A 131 28.97 -11.18 -17.52
CA LEU A 131 27.85 -11.81 -16.85
C LEU A 131 28.34 -12.49 -15.54
N ARG A 132 27.83 -12.01 -14.42
CA ARG A 132 28.06 -12.57 -13.09
C ARG A 132 26.82 -13.37 -12.70
N VAL A 133 26.99 -14.66 -12.46
CA VAL A 133 25.85 -15.56 -12.22
C VAL A 133 26.08 -16.38 -10.97
N LEU A 134 25.16 -16.23 -10.01
CA LEU A 134 25.04 -17.09 -8.85
C LEU A 134 24.14 -18.27 -9.24
N THR A 135 24.73 -19.45 -9.27
CA THR A 135 24.02 -20.73 -9.48
C THR A 135 24.90 -21.84 -8.91
N PRO A 136 24.34 -22.92 -8.35
CA PRO A 136 25.15 -23.96 -7.75
C PRO A 136 25.95 -24.74 -8.80
N THR A 137 27.12 -25.24 -8.44
CA THR A 137 27.88 -26.19 -9.27
C THR A 137 27.47 -27.62 -9.01
N ASN A 138 26.77 -27.91 -7.94
CA ASN A 138 26.30 -29.21 -7.52
C ASN A 138 24.90 -29.11 -6.91
N PHE A 139 23.92 -29.80 -7.49
CA PHE A 139 22.52 -29.64 -7.08
C PHE A 139 21.74 -30.97 -7.11
N PRO A 140 20.79 -31.22 -6.20
CA PRO A 140 19.97 -32.44 -6.23
C PRO A 140 18.98 -32.41 -7.41
N THR A 141 18.74 -33.56 -8.01
CA THR A 141 17.69 -33.72 -9.02
C THR A 141 16.31 -33.53 -8.41
N GLY A 142 15.35 -33.13 -9.23
CA GLY A 142 13.94 -32.95 -8.84
C GLY A 142 13.60 -31.56 -8.25
N TYR A 143 14.55 -30.64 -8.21
CA TYR A 143 14.32 -29.25 -7.78
C TYR A 143 14.65 -28.26 -8.90
N GLU A 144 13.97 -27.12 -8.91
CA GLU A 144 14.29 -26.03 -9.82
C GLU A 144 15.63 -25.39 -9.42
N ILE A 145 16.54 -25.25 -10.37
CA ILE A 145 17.91 -24.76 -10.11
C ILE A 145 17.89 -23.23 -10.14
N PRO A 146 18.19 -22.53 -9.04
CA PRO A 146 18.15 -21.09 -9.03
C PRO A 146 19.28 -20.46 -9.84
N VAL A 147 18.95 -19.41 -10.54
CA VAL A 147 19.87 -18.54 -11.29
C VAL A 147 19.63 -17.10 -10.88
N VAL A 148 20.65 -16.44 -10.40
CA VAL A 148 20.66 -14.99 -10.16
C VAL A 148 21.74 -14.38 -11.02
N ALA A 149 21.40 -13.42 -11.85
CA ALA A 149 22.33 -12.88 -12.84
C ALA A 149 22.46 -11.36 -12.71
N TRP A 150 23.69 -10.92 -12.88
CA TRP A 150 24.08 -9.50 -12.95
C TRP A 150 24.94 -9.29 -14.19
N VAL A 151 24.59 -8.28 -14.99
CA VAL A 151 25.49 -7.77 -16.00
C VAL A 151 26.30 -6.65 -15.35
N VAL A 152 27.61 -6.82 -15.24
CA VAL A 152 28.47 -5.92 -14.51
C VAL A 152 29.63 -5.42 -15.36
N ASP A 153 30.10 -4.22 -15.04
CA ASP A 153 31.34 -3.66 -15.56
C ASP A 153 32.59 -4.25 -14.84
N ASP A 154 33.76 -3.72 -15.17
CA ASP A 154 35.02 -4.19 -14.57
C ASP A 154 35.10 -3.91 -13.06
N ASP A 155 34.42 -2.88 -12.57
CA ASP A 155 34.35 -2.54 -11.15
C ASP A 155 33.25 -3.32 -10.38
N ASN A 156 32.54 -4.24 -11.05
CA ASN A 156 31.38 -4.98 -10.56
C ASN A 156 30.11 -4.15 -10.29
N HIS A 157 30.00 -2.97 -10.86
CA HIS A 157 28.75 -2.23 -10.84
C HIS A 157 27.79 -2.75 -11.90
N ALA A 158 26.52 -2.82 -11.58
CA ALA A 158 25.52 -3.27 -12.52
C ALA A 158 25.41 -2.31 -13.73
N VAL A 159 25.48 -2.87 -14.92
CA VAL A 159 25.21 -2.14 -16.16
C VAL A 159 23.70 -1.94 -16.28
N ARG A 160 23.25 -0.70 -16.28
CA ARG A 160 21.82 -0.35 -16.23
C ARG A 160 21.12 -0.47 -17.59
N ALA A 161 21.20 -1.65 -18.17
CA ALA A 161 20.53 -1.97 -19.44
C ALA A 161 19.61 -3.17 -19.27
N ASN A 162 18.46 -3.14 -19.94
CA ASN A 162 17.54 -4.26 -19.95
C ASN A 162 18.03 -5.35 -20.90
N GLY A 163 17.74 -6.60 -20.59
CA GLY A 163 18.12 -7.72 -21.44
C GLY A 163 17.34 -8.97 -21.10
N VAL A 164 17.52 -9.97 -21.91
CA VAL A 164 16.92 -11.30 -21.70
C VAL A 164 18.03 -12.32 -21.59
N LEU A 165 18.20 -12.89 -20.39
CA LEU A 165 19.12 -13.98 -20.20
C LEU A 165 18.50 -15.27 -20.73
N THR A 166 19.17 -15.89 -21.68
CA THR A 166 18.71 -17.11 -22.32
C THR A 166 19.62 -18.29 -22.00
N ALA A 167 19.03 -19.48 -21.92
CA ALA A 167 19.72 -20.76 -21.89
C ALA A 167 18.98 -21.76 -22.75
N ALA A 168 19.70 -22.59 -23.51
CA ALA A 168 19.07 -23.52 -24.43
C ALA A 168 18.09 -24.47 -23.71
N GLY A 169 16.85 -24.53 -24.19
CA GLY A 169 15.82 -25.39 -23.62
C GLY A 169 15.24 -24.93 -22.27
N GLN A 170 15.54 -23.71 -21.84
CA GLN A 170 15.06 -23.13 -20.58
C GLN A 170 14.19 -21.91 -20.84
N ASN A 171 13.36 -21.56 -19.86
CA ASN A 171 12.61 -20.32 -19.91
C ASN A 171 13.56 -19.11 -19.81
N PRO A 172 13.32 -18.05 -20.59
CA PRO A 172 14.14 -16.84 -20.53
C PRO A 172 13.94 -16.12 -19.21
N ILE A 173 15.01 -15.52 -18.71
CA ILE A 173 15.01 -14.70 -17.49
C ILE A 173 15.13 -13.23 -17.90
N GLN A 174 14.14 -12.41 -17.53
CA GLN A 174 14.18 -10.98 -17.80
C GLN A 174 15.17 -10.30 -16.85
N LEU A 175 16.10 -9.55 -17.42
CA LEU A 175 17.00 -8.69 -16.66
C LEU A 175 16.48 -7.27 -16.71
N LYS A 176 16.24 -6.71 -15.55
CA LYS A 176 15.84 -5.31 -15.36
C LYS A 176 17.05 -4.51 -14.95
N ARG A 177 17.45 -3.59 -15.80
CA ARG A 177 18.66 -2.77 -15.55
C ARG A 177 19.88 -3.60 -15.11
N GLY A 178 20.11 -4.69 -15.83
CA GLY A 178 21.27 -5.54 -15.64
C GLY A 178 21.16 -6.59 -14.55
N VAL A 179 20.01 -6.75 -13.90
CA VAL A 179 19.83 -7.75 -12.82
C VAL A 179 18.55 -8.54 -12.99
N GLY A 180 18.56 -9.79 -12.55
CA GLY A 180 17.37 -10.63 -12.56
C GLY A 180 17.61 -12.02 -12.03
N SER A 181 16.52 -12.75 -11.78
CA SER A 181 16.54 -14.12 -11.30
C SER A 181 15.49 -14.99 -11.97
N GLY A 182 15.72 -16.28 -11.91
CA GLY A 182 14.81 -17.30 -12.39
C GLY A 182 15.30 -18.68 -12.04
N PHE A 183 14.76 -19.67 -12.75
CA PHE A 183 15.11 -21.07 -12.51
C PHE A 183 15.38 -21.80 -13.81
N LEU A 184 16.36 -22.71 -13.80
CA LEU A 184 16.44 -23.76 -14.80
C LEU A 184 15.54 -24.94 -14.36
N SER A 185 15.03 -25.66 -15.36
CA SER A 185 14.05 -26.74 -15.16
C SER A 185 14.53 -27.81 -14.21
N SER A 186 13.66 -28.29 -13.33
CA SER A 186 13.87 -29.41 -12.43
C SER A 186 13.88 -30.79 -13.13
N ASN A 187 13.42 -30.86 -14.37
CA ASN A 187 13.23 -32.15 -15.09
C ASN A 187 14.52 -32.65 -15.79
N GLN A 188 15.68 -32.40 -15.19
CA GLN A 188 16.96 -32.84 -15.71
C GLN A 188 17.37 -34.16 -15.05
N PRO A 189 17.87 -35.14 -15.78
CA PRO A 189 18.40 -36.39 -15.21
C PRO A 189 19.66 -36.12 -14.41
N ALA A 190 20.02 -37.06 -13.54
CA ALA A 190 21.30 -37.02 -12.86
C ALA A 190 22.46 -37.05 -13.89
N GLY A 191 23.48 -36.26 -13.62
CA GLY A 191 24.65 -36.12 -14.51
C GLY A 191 25.13 -34.67 -14.59
N LEU A 192 25.94 -34.40 -15.60
CA LEU A 192 26.48 -33.06 -15.84
C LEU A 192 25.53 -32.26 -16.76
N LEU A 193 24.99 -31.17 -16.21
CA LEU A 193 24.28 -30.15 -16.99
C LEU A 193 25.27 -29.05 -17.35
N SER A 194 25.44 -28.83 -18.66
CA SER A 194 26.17 -27.66 -19.16
C SER A 194 25.16 -26.63 -19.65
N SER A 195 25.10 -25.48 -19.01
CA SER A 195 24.16 -24.40 -19.35
C SER A 195 24.92 -23.16 -19.80
N MET A 196 24.82 -22.88 -21.10
CA MET A 196 25.33 -21.62 -21.68
C MET A 196 24.26 -20.54 -21.40
N LEU A 197 24.58 -19.60 -20.53
CA LEU A 197 23.76 -18.44 -20.22
C LEU A 197 24.25 -17.25 -21.02
N SER A 198 23.37 -16.58 -21.74
CA SER A 198 23.77 -15.47 -22.60
C SER A 198 22.76 -14.33 -22.58
N VAL A 199 23.23 -13.10 -22.70
CA VAL A 199 22.49 -11.86 -22.88
C VAL A 199 23.26 -10.97 -23.83
N ASP A 200 22.65 -10.55 -24.94
CA ASP A 200 23.15 -9.56 -25.90
C ASP A 200 24.65 -9.74 -26.28
N GLY A 201 25.05 -10.96 -26.54
CA GLY A 201 26.42 -11.31 -26.95
C GLY A 201 27.40 -11.57 -25.81
N ILE A 202 27.05 -11.29 -24.57
CA ILE A 202 27.81 -11.70 -23.40
C ILE A 202 27.35 -13.07 -22.98
N SER A 203 28.27 -13.98 -22.72
CA SER A 203 27.90 -15.33 -22.28
C SER A 203 28.82 -15.88 -21.20
N THR A 204 28.29 -16.80 -20.44
CA THR A 204 29.04 -17.62 -19.49
C THR A 204 28.49 -19.04 -19.49
N ASN A 205 29.38 -20.04 -19.45
CA ASN A 205 28.95 -21.43 -19.30
C ASN A 205 28.98 -21.85 -17.85
N LYS A 206 27.86 -22.37 -17.35
CA LYS A 206 27.75 -22.97 -16.02
C LYS A 206 27.66 -24.48 -16.12
N LEU A 207 28.55 -25.15 -15.41
CA LEU A 207 28.58 -26.59 -15.28
C LEU A 207 27.97 -26.97 -13.93
N ILE A 208 26.90 -27.73 -13.95
CA ILE A 208 26.16 -28.13 -12.74
C ILE A 208 26.08 -29.64 -12.69
N VAL A 209 26.63 -30.24 -11.63
CA VAL A 209 26.49 -31.68 -11.40
C VAL A 209 25.16 -31.95 -10.70
N LEU A 210 24.26 -32.66 -11.36
CA LEU A 210 22.96 -33.04 -10.83
C LEU A 210 23.06 -34.41 -10.15
N GLN A 211 22.80 -34.44 -8.85
CA GLN A 211 22.91 -35.61 -8.00
C GLN A 211 21.55 -36.27 -7.79
N GLY A 212 21.42 -37.51 -8.26
CA GLY A 212 20.28 -38.36 -7.90
C GLY A 212 20.48 -39.03 -6.52
N GLY A 213 19.37 -39.33 -5.85
CA GLY A 213 19.41 -40.06 -4.60
C GLY A 213 20.06 -39.28 -3.43
N THR A 214 19.95 -37.96 -3.43
CA THR A 214 20.57 -37.10 -2.39
C THR A 214 20.13 -37.49 -0.99
N VAL A 215 21.08 -37.74 -0.12
CA VAL A 215 20.84 -38.02 1.31
C VAL A 215 20.89 -36.73 2.08
N TRP A 216 19.82 -36.46 2.83
CA TRP A 216 19.67 -35.25 3.65
C TRP A 216 19.99 -35.56 5.12
N THR A 217 20.79 -34.70 5.77
CA THR A 217 20.96 -34.71 7.21
C THR A 217 19.86 -33.90 7.87
N ASN A 218 19.00 -34.56 8.61
CA ASN A 218 17.92 -33.91 9.33
C ASN A 218 18.40 -33.15 10.55
N VAL A 219 17.92 -31.92 10.74
CA VAL A 219 18.23 -31.07 11.89
C VAL A 219 16.98 -30.36 12.38
N SER A 220 16.87 -30.15 13.68
CA SER A 220 15.80 -29.39 14.33
C SER A 220 16.20 -29.04 15.78
N GLY A 221 15.45 -28.15 16.40
CA GLY A 221 15.61 -27.77 17.79
C GLY A 221 16.77 -26.80 18.02
N THR A 222 17.49 -26.92 19.14
CA THR A 222 18.52 -25.95 19.57
C THR A 222 19.90 -26.35 19.16
N LEU A 223 20.61 -25.44 18.47
CA LEU A 223 22.03 -25.58 18.12
C LEU A 223 22.86 -24.79 19.13
N SER A 224 23.34 -25.45 20.17
CA SER A 224 24.15 -24.82 21.21
C SER A 224 25.66 -24.93 20.93
N GLY A 225 26.41 -23.90 21.30
CA GLY A 225 27.87 -23.84 21.09
C GLY A 225 28.21 -23.55 19.62
N ILE A 226 29.29 -24.11 19.13
CA ILE A 226 29.77 -23.91 17.76
C ILE A 226 29.31 -25.06 16.89
N THR A 227 28.47 -24.77 15.92
CA THR A 227 27.96 -25.74 14.94
C THR A 227 28.49 -25.38 13.55
N THR A 228 28.96 -26.36 12.80
CA THR A 228 29.41 -26.19 11.43
C THR A 228 28.68 -27.16 10.50
N TRP A 229 28.08 -26.64 9.45
CA TRP A 229 27.61 -27.43 8.31
C TRP A 229 28.66 -27.32 7.22
N PRO A 230 29.32 -28.42 6.86
CA PRO A 230 30.41 -28.39 5.91
C PRO A 230 30.04 -27.88 4.52
N ALA A 231 31.03 -27.50 3.74
CA ALA A 231 30.83 -27.22 2.31
C ALA A 231 30.17 -28.42 1.61
N GLN A 232 29.34 -28.11 0.64
CA GLN A 232 28.56 -29.10 -0.14
C GLN A 232 27.63 -29.98 0.71
N SER A 233 27.34 -29.62 1.97
CA SER A 233 26.40 -30.38 2.80
C SER A 233 24.97 -30.28 2.31
N ARG A 234 24.15 -31.27 2.64
CA ARG A 234 22.71 -31.36 2.31
C ARG A 234 21.93 -31.46 3.62
N MET A 235 21.49 -30.34 4.12
CA MET A 235 20.83 -30.23 5.41
C MET A 235 19.32 -30.11 5.20
N ARG A 236 18.54 -30.85 5.98
CA ARG A 236 17.08 -30.70 6.01
C ARG A 236 16.62 -30.22 7.38
N VAL A 237 16.09 -29.03 7.43
CA VAL A 237 15.50 -28.47 8.65
C VAL A 237 14.06 -28.91 8.75
N THR A 238 13.80 -29.87 9.63
CA THR A 238 12.51 -30.55 9.73
C THR A 238 11.52 -29.86 10.66
N ASP A 239 12.02 -29.04 11.59
CA ASP A 239 11.25 -28.25 12.54
C ASP A 239 12.07 -26.99 12.90
N HIS A 240 11.50 -26.09 13.68
CA HIS A 240 12.13 -24.86 14.09
C HIS A 240 13.56 -25.06 14.63
N LEU A 241 14.46 -24.14 14.26
CA LEU A 241 15.83 -24.08 14.79
C LEU A 241 15.96 -22.89 15.74
N ALA A 242 16.73 -23.06 16.78
CA ALA A 242 17.18 -22.00 17.67
C ALA A 242 18.69 -21.97 17.78
N ILE A 243 19.28 -20.80 17.61
CA ILE A 243 20.71 -20.53 17.85
C ILE A 243 20.76 -19.53 19.02
N PRO A 244 21.02 -20.00 20.23
CA PRO A 244 21.06 -19.16 21.43
C PRO A 244 22.20 -18.13 21.40
N ALA A 245 22.08 -17.10 22.21
CA ALA A 245 23.15 -16.14 22.44
C ALA A 245 24.46 -16.88 22.89
N GLY A 246 25.57 -16.48 22.31
CA GLY A 246 26.86 -17.12 22.52
C GLY A 246 27.08 -18.41 21.69
N SER A 247 26.09 -18.85 20.94
CA SER A 247 26.23 -19.98 20.00
C SER A 247 26.42 -19.48 18.57
N SER A 248 26.97 -20.33 17.72
CA SER A 248 27.16 -19.99 16.30
C SER A 248 26.87 -21.16 15.37
N LEU A 249 26.37 -20.82 14.20
CA LEU A 249 26.22 -21.73 13.07
C LEU A 249 26.99 -21.20 11.87
N THR A 250 27.96 -21.97 11.41
CA THR A 250 28.71 -21.67 10.18
C THR A 250 28.32 -22.64 9.09
N ILE A 251 27.99 -22.11 7.91
CA ILE A 251 27.53 -22.89 6.74
C ILE A 251 28.54 -22.70 5.61
N GLY A 252 29.12 -23.81 5.14
CA GLY A 252 30.14 -23.83 4.10
C GLY A 252 29.58 -23.69 2.68
N ALA A 253 30.43 -23.30 1.74
CA ALA A 253 30.09 -23.05 0.33
C ALA A 253 29.40 -24.24 -0.32
N GLY A 254 28.43 -23.97 -1.20
CA GLY A 254 27.67 -24.96 -1.95
C GLY A 254 26.73 -25.84 -1.09
N ALA A 255 26.59 -25.54 0.19
CA ALA A 255 25.61 -26.23 1.04
C ALA A 255 24.19 -25.90 0.58
N ILE A 256 23.29 -26.88 0.66
CA ILE A 256 21.87 -26.68 0.39
C ILE A 256 21.10 -26.99 1.66
N VAL A 257 20.30 -26.04 2.08
CA VAL A 257 19.46 -26.11 3.26
C VAL A 257 18.01 -26.21 2.80
N LEU A 258 17.44 -27.39 2.92
CA LEU A 258 16.04 -27.67 2.61
C LEU A 258 15.21 -27.48 3.87
N LEU A 259 14.23 -26.60 3.85
CA LEU A 259 13.41 -26.30 5.02
C LEU A 259 11.97 -26.78 4.80
N ASN A 260 11.41 -27.41 5.82
CA ASN A 260 10.00 -27.76 5.80
C ASN A 260 9.14 -26.49 5.85
N SER A 261 7.88 -26.60 5.40
CA SER A 261 6.93 -25.49 5.38
C SER A 261 6.78 -24.87 6.79
N GLY A 262 6.77 -23.54 6.85
CA GLY A 262 6.58 -22.77 8.08
C GLY A 262 7.74 -22.79 9.08
N VAL A 263 8.85 -23.47 8.79
CA VAL A 263 10.01 -23.56 9.69
C VAL A 263 10.70 -22.22 9.84
N ASN A 264 10.90 -21.78 11.07
CA ASN A 264 11.65 -20.58 11.42
C ASN A 264 13.02 -20.92 12.01
N ILE A 265 13.97 -20.01 11.83
CA ILE A 265 15.30 -20.03 12.45
C ILE A 265 15.38 -18.86 13.43
N THR A 266 15.22 -19.13 14.72
CA THR A 266 15.41 -18.11 15.76
C THR A 266 16.91 -17.95 16.03
N ASN A 267 17.46 -16.81 15.63
CA ASN A 267 18.88 -16.53 15.73
C ASN A 267 19.16 -15.42 16.75
N ASN A 268 19.49 -15.78 17.96
CA ASN A 268 19.99 -14.90 19.00
C ASN A 268 21.52 -14.95 19.16
N GLY A 269 22.17 -15.78 18.35
CA GLY A 269 23.64 -15.96 18.30
C GLY A 269 24.21 -15.45 16.98
N ALA A 270 25.14 -16.18 16.41
CA ALA A 270 25.76 -15.82 15.14
C ALA A 270 25.50 -16.87 14.06
N VAL A 271 24.99 -16.44 12.91
CA VAL A 271 24.90 -17.26 11.69
C VAL A 271 25.85 -16.69 10.65
N VAL A 272 26.77 -17.53 10.18
CA VAL A 272 27.76 -17.18 9.16
C VAL A 272 27.60 -18.10 7.96
N ILE A 273 27.29 -17.53 6.81
CA ILE A 273 27.09 -18.26 5.56
C ILE A 273 28.26 -17.93 4.62
N ASN A 274 29.12 -18.91 4.37
CA ASN A 274 30.34 -18.75 3.58
C ASN A 274 30.16 -19.38 2.19
N GLY A 275 29.24 -18.90 1.41
CA GLY A 275 29.16 -19.23 -0.01
C GLY A 275 30.02 -18.32 -0.88
N SER A 276 29.92 -18.49 -2.17
CA SER A 276 30.54 -17.64 -3.19
C SER A 276 29.59 -17.49 -4.40
N VAL A 277 29.99 -16.69 -5.37
CA VAL A 277 29.25 -16.57 -6.64
C VAL A 277 29.23 -17.90 -7.40
N GLU A 278 30.30 -18.66 -7.31
CA GLU A 278 30.46 -19.96 -7.98
C GLU A 278 29.79 -21.08 -7.19
N GLU A 279 29.81 -21.00 -5.86
CA GLU A 279 29.24 -22.01 -4.98
C GLU A 279 28.32 -21.37 -3.92
N PRO A 280 27.17 -20.87 -4.31
CA PRO A 280 26.25 -20.24 -3.35
C PRO A 280 25.66 -21.26 -2.36
N VAL A 281 25.39 -20.80 -1.15
CA VAL A 281 24.58 -21.54 -0.19
C VAL A 281 23.11 -21.27 -0.50
N ILE A 282 22.30 -22.32 -0.58
CA ILE A 282 20.90 -22.19 -1.00
C ILE A 282 19.97 -22.58 0.15
N PHE A 283 19.09 -21.68 0.54
CA PHE A 283 17.98 -21.93 1.43
C PHE A 283 16.70 -22.04 0.59
N MET A 284 16.04 -23.19 0.64
CA MET A 284 14.85 -23.40 -0.17
C MET A 284 13.84 -24.33 0.51
N PRO A 285 12.55 -24.23 0.22
CA PRO A 285 11.58 -25.24 0.64
C PRO A 285 11.62 -26.45 -0.30
N ASN A 286 10.93 -27.50 0.09
CA ASN A 286 10.73 -28.66 -0.76
C ASN A 286 9.93 -28.32 -2.04
N SER A 287 9.05 -27.33 -1.95
CA SER A 287 8.30 -26.74 -3.07
C SER A 287 8.00 -25.28 -2.74
N ARG A 288 8.07 -24.38 -3.71
CA ARG A 288 7.70 -22.96 -3.53
C ARG A 288 6.23 -22.80 -3.12
N ALA A 289 5.36 -23.75 -3.43
CA ALA A 289 3.98 -23.77 -2.94
C ALA A 289 3.86 -24.11 -1.44
N GLN A 290 4.96 -24.51 -0.80
CA GLN A 290 5.05 -24.80 0.64
C GLN A 290 6.22 -24.02 1.23
N PRO A 291 6.13 -22.70 1.28
CA PRO A 291 7.23 -21.86 1.68
C PRO A 291 7.65 -22.12 3.13
N TRP A 292 8.91 -21.86 3.43
CA TRP A 292 9.43 -21.88 4.79
C TRP A 292 9.23 -20.52 5.47
N GLY A 293 9.50 -20.41 6.76
CA GLY A 293 9.33 -19.20 7.55
C GLY A 293 10.41 -18.15 7.25
N GLY A 294 11.26 -17.86 8.24
CA GLY A 294 12.30 -16.84 8.14
C GLY A 294 13.29 -16.92 9.29
N PHE A 295 14.21 -15.94 9.33
CA PHE A 295 15.12 -15.70 10.42
C PHE A 295 14.50 -14.72 11.42
N PHE A 296 14.39 -15.13 12.68
CA PHE A 296 13.92 -14.30 13.77
C PHE A 296 15.10 -13.91 14.66
N MET A 297 15.42 -12.62 14.66
CA MET A 297 16.55 -12.06 15.41
C MET A 297 16.03 -10.95 16.31
N ARG A 298 15.78 -11.29 17.57
CA ARG A 298 15.14 -10.38 18.54
C ARG A 298 16.05 -9.92 19.66
N THR A 299 17.36 -10.03 19.46
CA THR A 299 18.35 -9.60 20.45
C THR A 299 19.52 -8.91 19.76
N SER A 300 20.17 -7.98 20.44
CA SER A 300 21.35 -7.30 19.91
C SER A 300 22.56 -8.22 19.69
N SER A 301 22.55 -9.42 20.26
CA SER A 301 23.56 -10.46 20.02
C SER A 301 23.31 -11.25 18.75
N GLY A 302 22.11 -11.16 18.18
CA GLY A 302 21.76 -11.82 16.93
C GLY A 302 22.56 -11.24 15.77
N SER A 303 23.19 -12.09 14.97
CA SER A 303 23.87 -11.64 13.75
C SER A 303 23.71 -12.65 12.62
N LEU A 304 23.53 -12.12 11.41
CA LEU A 304 23.51 -12.89 10.18
C LEU A 304 24.49 -12.26 9.20
N SER A 305 25.56 -13.01 8.88
CA SER A 305 26.52 -12.63 7.86
C SER A 305 26.50 -13.65 6.74
N ALA A 306 26.20 -13.23 5.53
CA ALA A 306 26.17 -14.12 4.39
C ALA A 306 26.94 -13.55 3.20
N THR A 307 27.72 -14.39 2.57
CA THR A 307 28.30 -14.16 1.25
C THR A 307 27.85 -15.30 0.34
N GLY A 308 27.37 -14.97 -0.86
CA GLY A 308 26.95 -15.97 -1.84
C GLY A 308 25.79 -16.84 -1.33
N ALA A 309 24.71 -16.24 -0.84
CA ALA A 309 23.52 -16.95 -0.37
C ALA A 309 22.32 -16.67 -1.27
N ILE A 310 21.50 -17.70 -1.51
CA ILE A 310 20.20 -17.55 -2.20
C ILE A 310 19.12 -18.05 -1.26
N PHE A 311 18.20 -17.14 -0.88
CA PHE A 311 17.03 -17.45 -0.07
C PHE A 311 15.80 -17.49 -0.98
N ILE A 312 15.11 -18.64 -1.01
CA ILE A 312 14.02 -18.91 -1.94
C ILE A 312 12.75 -19.20 -1.14
N ALA A 313 11.65 -18.52 -1.49
CA ALA A 313 10.31 -18.81 -1.00
C ALA A 313 10.21 -18.91 0.54
N SER A 314 10.71 -17.91 1.25
CA SER A 314 10.40 -17.70 2.68
C SER A 314 9.09 -16.93 2.85
N GLY A 315 8.55 -16.83 4.07
CA GLY A 315 7.37 -16.07 4.40
C GLY A 315 6.08 -16.89 4.49
N ALA A 316 6.18 -18.15 4.92
CA ALA A 316 5.09 -19.13 4.91
C ALA A 316 3.93 -18.85 5.85
N ASN A 317 4.14 -18.10 6.91
CA ASN A 317 3.15 -17.99 7.96
C ASN A 317 2.53 -16.59 8.01
N PRO A 318 1.27 -16.42 7.56
CA PRO A 318 0.61 -15.13 7.60
C PRO A 318 0.37 -14.62 9.03
N THR A 319 0.40 -15.49 10.04
CA THR A 319 0.26 -15.07 11.46
C THR A 319 1.55 -14.56 12.07
N GLY A 320 2.67 -14.74 11.40
CA GLY A 320 3.97 -14.23 11.80
C GLY A 320 4.33 -12.92 11.08
N GLY A 321 3.37 -12.27 10.44
CA GLY A 321 3.56 -11.00 9.76
C GLY A 321 3.80 -9.85 10.73
N ALA A 322 4.33 -8.77 10.20
CA ALA A 322 4.70 -7.59 10.95
C ALA A 322 4.60 -6.35 10.07
N GLY A 323 4.43 -5.18 10.69
CA GLY A 323 4.20 -3.94 9.97
C GLY A 323 2.79 -3.87 9.38
N HIS A 324 2.64 -3.18 8.27
CA HIS A 324 1.36 -3.00 7.58
C HIS A 324 0.89 -4.28 6.87
N ARG A 325 1.79 -5.20 6.58
CA ARG A 325 1.47 -6.45 5.86
C ARG A 325 1.37 -7.65 6.81
N PRO A 326 0.40 -8.55 6.59
CA PRO A 326 0.23 -9.74 7.43
C PRO A 326 1.22 -10.87 7.13
N GLU A 327 1.92 -10.81 6.01
CA GLU A 327 2.83 -11.86 5.57
C GLU A 327 4.09 -11.90 6.41
N GLN A 328 4.60 -13.08 6.67
CA GLN A 328 5.83 -13.27 7.42
C GLN A 328 7.06 -12.74 6.65
N CYS A 329 8.08 -12.33 7.40
CA CYS A 329 9.34 -11.84 6.86
C CYS A 329 10.39 -12.95 6.73
N LEU A 330 11.28 -12.80 5.72
CA LEU A 330 12.57 -13.53 5.74
C LEU A 330 13.42 -13.10 6.93
N LEU A 331 13.46 -11.79 7.23
CA LEU A 331 14.29 -11.19 8.28
C LEU A 331 13.41 -10.43 9.29
N LEU A 332 12.97 -11.08 10.35
CA LEU A 332 12.24 -10.42 11.44
C LEU A 332 13.22 -9.99 12.53
N VAL A 333 13.28 -8.70 12.81
CA VAL A 333 14.34 -8.06 13.58
C VAL A 333 13.76 -7.25 14.73
N ASP A 334 14.39 -7.34 15.89
CA ASP A 334 14.11 -6.50 17.04
C ASP A 334 15.37 -6.34 17.89
N ASN A 335 15.46 -5.25 18.69
CA ASN A 335 16.57 -4.98 19.57
C ASN A 335 17.96 -4.91 18.88
N ALA A 336 18.00 -4.34 17.70
CA ALA A 336 19.19 -3.94 16.97
C ALA A 336 20.24 -5.06 16.64
N PRO A 337 19.86 -6.21 16.08
CA PRO A 337 20.81 -7.18 15.55
C PRO A 337 21.54 -6.64 14.31
N THR A 338 22.55 -7.41 13.85
CA THR A 338 23.35 -7.04 12.68
C THR A 338 23.13 -8.04 11.54
N ILE A 339 22.80 -7.52 10.36
CA ILE A 339 22.61 -8.28 9.13
C ILE A 339 23.57 -7.77 8.05
N SER A 340 24.35 -8.67 7.46
CA SER A 340 25.25 -8.37 6.35
C SER A 340 25.07 -9.39 5.24
N LEU A 341 24.62 -8.97 4.07
CA LEU A 341 24.41 -9.83 2.90
C LEU A 341 25.23 -9.30 1.72
N SER A 342 26.16 -10.12 1.25
CA SER A 342 26.99 -9.80 0.08
C SER A 342 26.84 -10.85 -1.00
N ASP A 343 26.82 -10.43 -2.27
CA ASP A 343 26.70 -11.34 -3.42
C ASP A 343 25.58 -12.37 -3.23
N SER A 344 24.45 -11.92 -2.72
CA SER A 344 23.37 -12.78 -2.24
C SER A 344 22.03 -12.37 -2.84
N ALA A 345 21.03 -13.25 -2.72
CA ALA A 345 19.70 -12.91 -3.21
C ALA A 345 18.59 -13.51 -2.34
N ALA A 346 17.48 -12.81 -2.28
CA ALA A 346 16.20 -13.28 -1.75
C ALA A 346 15.18 -13.20 -2.87
N ILE A 347 14.68 -14.35 -3.32
CA ILE A 347 13.89 -14.44 -4.54
C ILE A 347 12.61 -15.24 -4.36
N PHE A 348 11.55 -14.85 -5.06
CA PHE A 348 10.25 -15.52 -5.01
C PHE A 348 9.73 -15.72 -3.59
N LEU A 349 9.86 -14.71 -2.76
CA LEU A 349 9.39 -14.76 -1.39
C LEU A 349 7.86 -14.86 -1.37
N ALA A 350 7.35 -15.72 -0.50
CA ALA A 350 5.92 -15.82 -0.25
C ALA A 350 5.40 -14.67 0.64
N GLY A 351 6.30 -13.98 1.31
CA GLY A 351 6.03 -12.86 2.18
C GLY A 351 7.01 -11.71 1.95
N GLN A 352 7.32 -11.01 3.04
CA GLN A 352 8.16 -9.82 3.05
C GLN A 352 9.66 -10.17 3.07
N LEU A 353 10.52 -9.24 2.59
CA LEU A 353 11.96 -9.38 2.83
C LEU A 353 12.26 -9.24 4.32
N GLY A 354 11.76 -8.19 4.96
CA GLY A 354 12.08 -8.00 6.36
C GLY A 354 11.15 -7.05 7.10
N HIS A 355 11.33 -7.04 8.42
CA HIS A 355 10.70 -6.05 9.30
C HIS A 355 11.60 -5.79 10.50
N ALA A 356 11.74 -4.53 10.88
CA ALA A 356 12.44 -4.15 12.11
C ALA A 356 11.46 -3.41 13.04
N TYR A 357 11.14 -4.02 14.18
CA TYR A 357 10.36 -3.37 15.23
C TYR A 357 11.15 -2.28 15.93
N SER A 358 12.44 -2.52 16.17
CA SER A 358 13.33 -1.54 16.76
C SER A 358 14.78 -1.78 16.37
N GLY A 359 15.38 -0.80 15.74
CA GLY A 359 16.80 -0.82 15.39
C GLY A 359 17.17 -1.88 14.35
N GLY A 360 18.46 -2.22 14.33
CA GLY A 360 19.06 -3.14 13.36
C GLY A 360 20.02 -2.43 12.42
N THR A 361 21.10 -3.15 12.09
CA THR A 361 22.07 -2.68 11.09
C THR A 361 22.05 -3.61 9.91
N PHE A 362 21.69 -3.09 8.75
CA PHE A 362 21.59 -3.83 7.51
C PHE A 362 22.67 -3.34 6.54
N THR A 363 23.56 -4.25 6.15
CA THR A 363 24.59 -3.97 5.14
C THR A 363 24.36 -4.90 3.95
N PHE A 364 23.99 -4.34 2.81
CA PHE A 364 23.79 -5.09 1.58
C PHE A 364 24.75 -4.64 0.49
N THR A 365 25.43 -5.62 -0.10
CA THR A 365 26.37 -5.36 -1.20
C THR A 365 26.14 -6.37 -2.31
N ARG A 366 25.75 -5.91 -3.50
CA ARG A 366 25.33 -6.77 -4.61
C ARG A 366 24.29 -7.80 -4.18
N PHE A 367 23.28 -7.30 -3.49
CA PHE A 367 22.14 -8.07 -3.02
C PHE A 367 20.93 -7.85 -3.96
N LEU A 368 20.26 -8.92 -4.32
CA LEU A 368 19.01 -8.86 -5.08
C LEU A 368 17.84 -9.31 -4.22
N MET A 369 16.88 -8.45 -3.99
CA MET A 369 15.53 -8.85 -3.62
C MET A 369 14.66 -8.77 -4.87
N GLN A 370 14.03 -9.88 -5.23
CA GLN A 370 13.12 -9.91 -6.39
C GLN A 370 11.94 -10.82 -6.14
N ARG A 371 10.75 -10.32 -6.40
CA ARG A 371 9.45 -10.98 -6.19
C ARG A 371 9.20 -11.30 -4.73
N ALA A 372 8.82 -10.29 -4.01
CA ALA A 372 8.34 -10.34 -2.63
C ALA A 372 6.94 -9.68 -2.54
N THR A 373 6.25 -9.83 -1.44
CA THR A 373 5.05 -9.04 -1.17
C THR A 373 5.40 -7.57 -1.00
N THR A 374 6.43 -7.31 -0.22
CA THR A 374 7.07 -6.00 -0.03
C THR A 374 8.50 -6.20 0.44
N GLY A 375 9.33 -5.18 0.32
CA GLY A 375 10.66 -5.17 0.96
C GLY A 375 10.58 -5.03 2.46
N GLY A 376 9.43 -4.61 3.00
CA GLY A 376 9.13 -4.58 4.43
C GLY A 376 9.36 -3.23 5.10
N GLU A 377 8.96 -3.14 6.37
CA GLU A 377 8.93 -1.94 7.19
C GLU A 377 10.01 -1.94 8.27
N TYR A 378 10.72 -0.81 8.44
CA TYR A 378 11.89 -0.74 9.29
C TYR A 378 11.89 0.50 10.19
N THR A 379 11.69 0.28 11.49
CA THR A 379 11.73 1.33 12.51
C THR A 379 13.08 1.37 13.23
N GLY A 380 13.74 2.52 13.18
CA GLY A 380 15.04 2.72 13.86
C GLY A 380 16.22 1.97 13.26
N ALA A 381 16.03 1.33 12.11
CA ALA A 381 17.07 0.57 11.44
C ALA A 381 18.05 1.48 10.68
N ASN A 382 19.26 0.98 10.44
CA ASN A 382 20.25 1.66 9.62
C ASN A 382 20.62 0.79 8.43
N PHE A 383 20.54 1.35 7.23
CA PHE A 383 20.88 0.66 6.00
C PHE A 383 22.13 1.24 5.36
N THR A 384 23.03 0.36 4.95
CA THR A 384 24.11 0.68 4.00
C THR A 384 23.99 -0.29 2.84
N VAL A 385 23.61 0.23 1.68
CA VAL A 385 23.26 -0.58 0.52
C VAL A 385 24.09 -0.15 -0.68
N ASN A 386 24.83 -1.07 -1.25
CA ASN A 386 25.70 -0.81 -2.38
C ASN A 386 25.42 -1.83 -3.51
N ASP A 387 25.37 -1.37 -4.74
CA ASP A 387 25.26 -2.21 -5.94
C ASP A 387 24.14 -3.24 -5.89
N SER A 388 23.05 -2.91 -5.26
CA SER A 388 21.98 -3.84 -4.94
C SER A 388 20.72 -3.55 -5.74
N ALA A 389 19.71 -4.44 -5.65
CA ALA A 389 18.43 -4.24 -6.29
C ALA A 389 17.29 -4.74 -5.42
N PHE A 390 16.20 -3.96 -5.34
CA PHE A 390 14.95 -4.31 -4.67
C PHE A 390 13.83 -4.07 -5.69
N ILE A 391 13.37 -5.16 -6.30
CA ILE A 391 12.50 -5.07 -7.47
C ILE A 391 11.38 -6.11 -7.45
N GLU A 392 10.31 -5.78 -8.15
CA GLU A 392 9.16 -6.65 -8.33
C GLU A 392 8.49 -7.03 -7.00
N CYS A 393 7.78 -6.04 -6.43
CA CYS A 393 6.82 -6.24 -5.35
C CYS A 393 5.39 -6.10 -5.90
N PRO A 394 4.94 -7.04 -6.80
CA PRO A 394 3.68 -6.99 -7.49
C PRO A 394 2.62 -7.90 -6.86
N ASP A 395 2.79 -8.32 -5.63
CA ASP A 395 1.98 -9.37 -5.03
C ASP A 395 0.51 -9.01 -4.91
N ASP A 396 0.22 -7.74 -4.67
CA ASP A 396 -1.16 -7.29 -4.57
C ASP A 396 -1.74 -6.92 -5.92
N THR A 397 -2.60 -7.77 -6.45
CA THR A 397 -3.36 -7.50 -7.68
C THR A 397 -4.65 -6.72 -7.42
N VAL A 398 -4.98 -6.42 -6.19
CA VAL A 398 -6.28 -5.88 -5.78
C VAL A 398 -6.21 -4.41 -5.38
N ASN A 399 -5.12 -3.99 -4.74
CA ASN A 399 -4.94 -2.62 -4.26
C ASN A 399 -3.99 -1.81 -5.14
N PHE A 400 -4.48 -0.66 -5.57
CA PHE A 400 -3.70 0.38 -6.24
C PHE A 400 -3.69 1.70 -5.47
N VAL A 401 -4.19 1.68 -4.28
CA VAL A 401 -4.16 2.80 -3.37
C VAL A 401 -3.31 2.33 -2.24
N ASP A 402 -2.19 2.97 -2.03
CA ASP A 402 -1.30 2.77 -0.88
C ASP A 402 -1.50 1.39 -0.23
N GLY A 403 -0.88 0.39 -0.80
CA GLY A 403 -1.06 -1.02 -0.42
C GLY A 403 0.15 -1.59 0.31
N ASP A 404 1.12 -0.74 0.67
CA ASP A 404 2.37 -1.12 1.31
C ASP A 404 3.15 -2.22 0.54
N ASN A 405 3.14 -2.13 -0.79
CA ASN A 405 3.90 -2.99 -1.68
C ASN A 405 5.21 -2.34 -2.13
N ASP A 406 5.88 -1.68 -1.21
CA ASP A 406 7.09 -0.92 -1.42
C ASP A 406 8.31 -1.81 -1.67
N ALA A 407 9.30 -1.28 -2.36
CA ALA A 407 10.60 -1.93 -2.34
C ALA A 407 11.23 -1.87 -0.93
N LEU A 408 11.02 -0.79 -0.19
CA LEU A 408 11.37 -0.66 1.23
C LEU A 408 10.51 0.43 1.89
N TYR A 409 10.06 0.20 3.13
CA TYR A 409 9.43 1.21 3.97
C TYR A 409 10.35 1.57 5.15
N LEU A 410 10.87 2.80 5.16
CA LEU A 410 11.91 3.25 6.08
C LEU A 410 11.37 4.30 7.05
N VAL A 411 10.77 3.86 8.13
CA VAL A 411 10.10 4.73 9.13
C VAL A 411 11.08 5.68 9.82
N SER A 412 12.25 5.17 10.23
CA SER A 412 13.27 5.98 10.90
C SER A 412 14.65 5.32 10.84
N GLY A 413 15.71 6.12 10.99
CA GLY A 413 17.10 5.67 10.97
C GLY A 413 17.98 6.42 9.96
N ASN A 414 19.15 5.89 9.69
CA ASN A 414 20.07 6.43 8.70
C ASN A 414 20.27 5.42 7.56
N HIS A 415 20.01 5.87 6.34
CA HIS A 415 19.94 5.00 5.19
C HIS A 415 20.82 5.56 4.06
N PHE A 416 21.78 4.77 3.62
CA PHE A 416 22.73 5.12 2.56
C PHE A 416 22.61 4.10 1.42
N PHE A 417 22.23 4.56 0.27
CA PHE A 417 22.09 3.75 -0.94
C PHE A 417 23.04 4.28 -2.02
N THR A 418 23.88 3.41 -2.53
CA THR A 418 24.77 3.73 -3.62
C THR A 418 24.56 2.75 -4.76
N ASN A 419 24.43 3.23 -5.97
CA ASN A 419 24.29 2.43 -7.20
C ASN A 419 23.22 1.32 -7.06
N THR A 420 22.11 1.61 -6.40
CA THR A 420 21.05 0.67 -6.10
C THR A 420 19.83 0.89 -6.99
N LEU A 421 19.24 -0.21 -7.45
CA LEU A 421 18.02 -0.23 -8.26
C LEU A 421 16.82 -0.53 -7.38
N LEU A 422 15.76 0.29 -7.49
CA LEU A 422 14.49 0.11 -6.78
C LEU A 422 13.33 0.27 -7.77
N GLY A 423 12.35 -0.60 -7.70
CA GLY A 423 11.18 -0.40 -8.54
C GLY A 423 10.46 -1.66 -8.98
N TRP A 424 9.62 -1.50 -10.01
CA TRP A 424 8.60 -2.49 -10.39
C TRP A 424 7.75 -2.89 -9.19
N THR A 425 7.34 -1.86 -8.45
CA THR A 425 6.53 -1.97 -7.23
C THR A 425 5.12 -1.49 -7.52
N LYS A 426 4.15 -2.00 -6.78
CA LYS A 426 2.77 -1.53 -6.87
C LYS A 426 2.47 -0.33 -6.00
N ASP A 427 3.36 -0.01 -5.13
CA ASP A 427 3.36 1.16 -4.31
C ASP A 427 4.69 1.88 -4.47
N ASP A 428 5.40 2.21 -3.44
CA ASP A 428 6.58 3.05 -3.51
C ASP A 428 7.89 2.30 -3.82
N GLY A 429 8.83 3.04 -4.37
CA GLY A 429 10.22 2.58 -4.42
C GLY A 429 10.83 2.61 -3.02
N ILE A 430 10.76 3.75 -2.35
CA ILE A 430 10.99 3.85 -0.91
C ILE A 430 9.89 4.71 -0.31
N ASP A 431 9.06 4.09 0.52
CA ASP A 431 8.20 4.84 1.43
C ASP A 431 8.99 5.25 2.68
N SER A 432 8.73 6.43 3.17
CA SER A 432 9.29 6.92 4.41
C SER A 432 8.24 7.62 5.27
N GLY A 433 7.10 7.02 5.38
CA GLY A 433 5.98 7.49 6.18
C GLY A 433 6.26 7.53 7.69
N GLY A 434 5.24 7.97 8.44
CA GLY A 434 5.28 8.04 9.90
C GLY A 434 6.13 9.17 10.47
N ASP A 435 6.14 9.29 11.79
CA ASP A 435 6.74 10.43 12.52
C ASP A 435 8.23 10.27 12.86
N GLY A 436 8.83 9.15 12.52
CA GLY A 436 10.22 8.85 12.84
C GLY A 436 11.22 9.75 12.09
N LEU A 437 12.29 10.14 12.76
CA LEU A 437 13.40 10.83 12.09
C LEU A 437 14.15 9.85 11.20
N ALA A 438 14.17 10.09 9.89
CA ALA A 438 15.01 9.36 8.97
C ALA A 438 15.90 10.28 8.15
N ARG A 439 17.11 9.79 7.86
CA ARG A 439 18.05 10.39 6.91
C ARG A 439 18.25 9.42 5.77
N LEU A 440 17.90 9.85 4.58
CA LEU A 440 17.94 9.07 3.36
C LEU A 440 18.98 9.68 2.41
N HIS A 441 19.93 8.91 2.00
CA HIS A 441 20.96 9.35 1.05
C HIS A 441 21.03 8.39 -0.13
N TYR A 442 20.85 8.94 -1.32
CA TYR A 442 20.94 8.20 -2.57
C TYR A 442 22.08 8.75 -3.44
N GLU A 443 22.99 7.89 -3.87
CA GLU A 443 24.03 8.24 -4.84
C GLU A 443 24.00 7.27 -6.02
N LYS A 444 23.82 7.76 -7.24
CA LYS A 444 23.75 6.97 -8.47
C LYS A 444 22.69 5.86 -8.41
N CYS A 445 21.61 6.07 -7.66
CA CYS A 445 20.50 5.13 -7.57
C CYS A 445 19.58 5.25 -8.78
N TRP A 446 18.74 4.25 -8.93
CA TRP A 446 17.82 4.16 -10.04
C TRP A 446 16.47 3.68 -9.54
N PHE A 447 15.45 4.54 -9.63
CA PHE A 447 14.04 4.23 -9.36
C PHE A 447 13.31 4.08 -10.69
N GLU A 448 12.61 2.96 -10.90
CA GLU A 448 11.94 2.74 -12.17
C GLU A 448 10.68 1.91 -12.03
N SER A 449 9.66 2.28 -12.82
CA SER A 449 8.40 1.54 -12.89
C SER A 449 7.75 1.35 -11.51
N VAL A 450 7.75 2.41 -10.75
CA VAL A 450 7.10 2.49 -9.46
C VAL A 450 5.70 3.04 -9.66
N PHE A 451 4.71 2.32 -9.15
CA PHE A 451 3.32 2.72 -9.41
C PHE A 451 2.98 4.06 -8.77
N HIS A 452 3.43 4.27 -7.55
CA HIS A 452 3.15 5.45 -6.75
C HIS A 452 4.38 6.38 -6.72
N GLU A 453 5.09 6.50 -5.61
CA GLU A 453 6.26 7.37 -5.50
C GLU A 453 7.58 6.60 -5.67
N GLY A 454 8.49 7.14 -6.48
CA GLY A 454 9.87 6.62 -6.46
C GLY A 454 10.47 6.74 -5.06
N ASN A 455 10.26 7.90 -4.43
CA ASN A 455 10.57 8.11 -3.03
C ASN A 455 9.53 9.05 -2.40
N SER A 456 8.82 8.56 -1.42
CA SER A 456 7.89 9.30 -0.58
C SER A 456 8.61 9.90 0.63
N LEU A 457 8.34 11.15 0.94
CA LEU A 457 8.93 11.88 2.07
C LEU A 457 7.86 12.50 2.93
N SER A 458 7.73 12.02 4.15
CA SER A 458 6.77 12.57 5.10
C SER A 458 7.41 12.86 6.47
N GLY A 459 6.79 13.72 7.26
CA GLY A 459 7.23 13.99 8.62
C GLY A 459 8.67 14.51 8.73
N LEU A 460 9.44 14.02 9.69
CA LEU A 460 10.81 14.46 9.98
C LEU A 460 11.86 13.75 9.11
N LYS A 461 11.63 13.67 7.81
CA LYS A 461 12.58 13.06 6.88
C LYS A 461 13.57 14.08 6.32
N ASN A 462 14.78 13.63 6.11
CA ASN A 462 15.80 14.42 5.40
C ASN A 462 16.40 13.58 4.29
N THR A 463 16.19 13.99 3.06
CA THR A 463 16.66 13.26 1.89
C THR A 463 17.69 14.03 1.11
N THR A 464 18.70 13.31 0.66
CA THR A 464 19.66 13.82 -0.34
C THR A 464 19.79 12.81 -1.46
N ALA A 465 19.66 13.27 -2.70
CA ALA A 465 19.85 12.43 -3.88
C ALA A 465 20.88 13.08 -4.81
N TYR A 466 21.85 12.32 -5.22
CA TYR A 466 22.92 12.75 -6.14
C TYR A 466 23.02 11.78 -7.31
N ARG A 467 22.97 12.30 -8.53
CA ARG A 467 23.05 11.51 -9.78
C ARG A 467 22.07 10.34 -9.82
N THR A 468 20.90 10.51 -9.26
CA THR A 468 19.87 9.50 -9.17
C THR A 468 18.85 9.67 -10.29
N VAL A 469 18.34 8.56 -10.81
CA VAL A 469 17.36 8.49 -11.89
C VAL A 469 16.02 8.10 -11.32
N TYR A 470 14.97 8.81 -11.70
CA TYR A 470 13.56 8.51 -11.43
C TYR A 470 12.85 8.39 -12.77
N LEU A 471 12.48 7.18 -13.14
CA LEU A 471 11.99 6.86 -14.48
C LEU A 471 10.69 6.05 -14.40
N ASP A 472 9.66 6.46 -15.15
CA ASP A 472 8.40 5.74 -15.24
C ASP A 472 7.78 5.46 -13.85
N CYS A 473 7.79 6.45 -12.98
CA CYS A 473 7.14 6.42 -11.68
C CYS A 473 5.81 7.20 -11.73
N GLY A 474 4.89 6.91 -10.84
CA GLY A 474 3.75 7.78 -10.59
C GLY A 474 4.24 9.17 -10.24
N GLN A 475 5.03 9.29 -9.18
CA GLN A 475 5.83 10.48 -8.91
C GLN A 475 7.29 10.06 -8.73
N GLY A 476 8.21 10.85 -9.25
CA GLY A 476 9.63 10.60 -9.02
C GLY A 476 9.96 10.76 -7.54
N ILE A 477 9.66 11.92 -6.98
CA ILE A 477 9.71 12.20 -5.54
C ILE A 477 8.43 12.89 -5.10
N GLU A 478 7.87 12.42 -3.99
CA GLU A 478 6.91 13.17 -3.20
C GLU A 478 7.61 13.86 -2.04
N ASP A 479 7.29 15.14 -1.80
CA ASP A 479 7.86 15.94 -0.73
C ASP A 479 6.74 16.64 0.05
N GLY A 480 6.38 16.07 1.17
CA GLY A 480 5.30 16.53 2.02
C GLY A 480 4.15 15.52 2.09
N TYR A 481 3.54 15.41 3.24
CA TYR A 481 2.58 14.38 3.56
C TYR A 481 1.39 14.90 4.36
N GLY A 482 0.35 14.10 4.41
CA GLY A 482 -0.85 14.28 5.21
C GLY A 482 -0.59 14.45 6.70
N PRO A 483 -1.62 14.49 7.53
CA PRO A 483 -1.52 14.94 8.90
C PRO A 483 -0.75 13.95 9.77
N GLY A 484 0.56 13.96 9.65
CA GLY A 484 1.43 13.40 10.67
C GLY A 484 1.36 14.24 11.94
N SER A 485 1.84 13.70 13.03
CA SER A 485 1.91 14.41 14.32
C SER A 485 2.97 15.52 14.33
N SER A 486 3.84 15.61 13.31
CA SER A 486 4.90 16.60 13.24
C SER A 486 4.40 17.89 12.59
N ALA A 487 4.68 19.02 13.25
CA ALA A 487 4.42 20.35 12.72
C ALA A 487 5.41 20.77 11.61
N PHE A 488 6.31 19.88 11.20
CA PHE A 488 7.37 20.18 10.25
C PHE A 488 7.30 19.21 9.09
N GLY A 489 7.35 19.75 7.88
CA GLY A 489 7.46 18.95 6.66
C GLY A 489 8.88 18.37 6.48
N PRO A 490 9.04 17.40 5.59
CA PRO A 490 10.33 16.81 5.26
C PRO A 490 11.24 17.85 4.57
N THR A 491 12.52 17.53 4.51
CA THR A 491 13.51 18.34 3.80
C THR A 491 14.23 17.50 2.78
N GLY A 492 14.44 18.04 1.59
CA GLY A 492 15.10 17.36 0.49
C GLY A 492 16.12 18.22 -0.25
N ARG A 493 17.18 17.56 -0.73
CA ARG A 493 18.12 18.14 -1.69
C ARG A 493 18.39 17.12 -2.78
N VAL A 494 18.13 17.51 -4.02
CA VAL A 494 18.43 16.69 -5.19
C VAL A 494 19.40 17.44 -6.11
N GLU A 495 20.43 16.77 -6.57
CA GLU A 495 21.47 17.36 -7.38
C GLU A 495 21.91 16.40 -8.49
N LEU A 496 22.00 16.92 -9.72
CA LEU A 496 22.37 16.15 -10.90
C LEU A 496 21.45 14.93 -11.12
N CYS A 497 20.18 15.01 -10.69
CA CYS A 497 19.20 13.94 -10.82
C CYS A 497 18.43 14.05 -12.13
N PHE A 498 17.88 12.92 -12.57
CA PHE A 498 17.06 12.80 -13.75
C PHE A 498 15.65 12.34 -13.39
N PHE A 499 14.66 13.06 -13.87
CA PHE A 499 13.24 12.71 -13.72
C PHE A 499 12.62 12.59 -15.12
N GLY A 500 12.29 11.37 -15.55
CA GLY A 500 11.77 11.12 -16.89
C GLY A 500 10.58 10.19 -16.93
N ALA A 501 9.65 10.44 -17.81
CA ALA A 501 8.45 9.62 -18.04
C ALA A 501 7.58 9.36 -16.82
N ASN A 502 7.66 10.20 -15.81
CA ASN A 502 6.83 10.08 -14.61
C ASN A 502 5.48 10.79 -14.82
N GLN A 503 4.45 10.42 -14.08
CA GLN A 503 3.24 11.22 -14.04
C GLN A 503 3.55 12.60 -13.45
N SER A 504 4.34 12.65 -12.37
CA SER A 504 4.95 13.87 -11.87
C SER A 504 6.44 13.64 -11.61
N GLY A 505 7.31 14.51 -12.10
CA GLY A 505 8.75 14.39 -11.81
C GLY A 505 9.01 14.59 -10.32
N VAL A 506 8.59 15.74 -9.78
CA VAL A 506 8.57 16.02 -8.35
C VAL A 506 7.18 16.51 -7.98
N ARG A 507 6.59 15.91 -6.95
CA ARG A 507 5.36 16.38 -6.34
C ARG A 507 5.69 17.04 -5.00
N HIS A 508 5.23 18.25 -4.82
CA HIS A 508 5.39 18.98 -3.58
C HIS A 508 4.06 19.03 -2.85
N GLY A 509 4.00 18.43 -1.69
CA GLY A 509 2.80 18.25 -0.89
C GLY A 509 2.25 16.82 -1.02
N ASP A 510 1.24 16.53 -0.23
CA ASP A 510 0.59 15.24 -0.15
C ASP A 510 -0.24 14.91 -1.41
N ASN A 511 -0.68 13.67 -1.52
CA ASN A 511 -1.52 13.22 -2.61
C ASN A 511 -2.92 13.88 -2.57
N TYR A 512 -3.63 13.81 -3.69
CA TYR A 512 -4.93 14.47 -3.82
C TYR A 512 -6.04 13.87 -2.93
N GLU A 513 -5.83 12.69 -2.37
CA GLU A 513 -6.80 12.03 -1.50
C GLU A 513 -6.82 12.64 -0.11
N SER A 514 -5.71 13.23 0.30
CA SER A 514 -5.53 13.90 1.59
C SER A 514 -5.50 15.43 1.49
N ILE A 515 -6.05 15.99 0.43
CA ILE A 515 -6.06 17.44 0.19
C ILE A 515 -6.54 18.23 1.42
N GLY A 516 -5.79 19.23 1.79
CA GLY A 516 -6.08 20.10 2.92
C GLY A 516 -5.60 19.55 4.28
N ASN A 517 -5.02 18.38 4.31
CA ASN A 517 -4.54 17.74 5.54
C ASN A 517 -3.03 17.60 5.64
N GLY A 518 -2.29 17.93 4.61
CA GLY A 518 -0.86 17.70 4.56
C GLY A 518 0.00 18.88 4.98
N TYR A 519 1.24 18.56 5.27
CA TYR A 519 2.31 19.52 5.51
C TYR A 519 3.24 19.55 4.32
N PRO A 520 3.59 20.74 3.82
CA PRO A 520 4.54 20.85 2.73
C PRO A 520 5.93 20.51 3.22
N GLY A 521 6.67 19.84 2.37
CA GLY A 521 8.09 19.67 2.53
C GLY A 521 8.88 20.93 2.12
N PHE A 522 10.17 20.81 2.24
CA PHE A 522 11.13 21.81 1.79
C PHE A 522 12.20 21.12 0.95
N MET A 523 12.20 21.37 -0.35
CA MET A 523 13.13 20.73 -1.28
C MET A 523 13.94 21.75 -2.08
N THR A 524 15.19 21.42 -2.31
CA THR A 524 16.05 22.12 -3.28
C THR A 524 16.47 21.18 -4.39
N ALA A 525 16.39 21.64 -5.63
CA ALA A 525 16.87 20.91 -6.79
C ALA A 525 17.89 21.74 -7.56
N THR A 526 19.03 21.13 -7.89
CA THR A 526 20.13 21.80 -8.56
C THR A 526 20.68 20.94 -9.68
N ASN A 527 20.88 21.52 -10.86
CA ASN A 527 21.46 20.83 -12.02
C ASN A 527 20.71 19.53 -12.41
N CYS A 528 19.40 19.50 -12.22
CA CYS A 528 18.57 18.35 -12.52
C CYS A 528 17.93 18.43 -13.91
N ILE A 529 17.59 17.28 -14.49
CA ILE A 529 16.74 17.18 -15.67
C ILE A 529 15.38 16.68 -15.24
N SER A 530 14.32 17.32 -15.73
CA SER A 530 12.96 16.86 -15.56
C SER A 530 12.23 17.00 -16.90
N ILE A 531 12.09 15.89 -17.61
CA ILE A 531 11.58 15.87 -19.00
C ILE A 531 10.67 14.71 -19.26
N TYR A 532 9.78 14.85 -20.21
CA TYR A 532 8.82 13.83 -20.63
C TYR A 532 7.89 13.36 -19.51
N ASN A 533 7.82 14.10 -18.43
CA ASN A 533 6.83 13.83 -17.38
C ASN A 533 5.50 14.46 -17.79
N HIS A 534 4.39 13.88 -17.35
CA HIS A 534 3.09 14.53 -17.51
C HIS A 534 3.10 15.91 -16.84
N ARG A 535 3.75 16.00 -15.67
CA ARG A 535 4.05 17.26 -14.98
C ARG A 535 5.46 17.18 -14.42
N ASN A 536 6.32 18.08 -14.81
CA ASN A 536 7.71 18.08 -14.33
C ASN A 536 7.81 18.42 -12.86
N LEU A 537 7.00 19.39 -12.42
CA LEU A 537 6.86 19.80 -11.03
C LEU A 537 5.39 20.03 -10.73
N PHE A 538 4.89 19.48 -9.65
CA PHE A 538 3.51 19.61 -9.26
C PHE A 538 3.34 19.73 -7.74
N GLY A 539 2.47 20.61 -7.31
CA GLY A 539 2.07 20.72 -5.91
C GLY A 539 0.58 20.46 -5.77
N PHE A 540 0.23 19.55 -4.91
CA PHE A 540 -1.16 19.21 -4.65
C PHE A 540 -1.68 19.90 -3.43
N ASN A 541 -0.95 19.76 -2.37
CA ASN A 541 -1.45 20.02 -1.05
C ASN A 541 -0.75 21.22 -0.46
N TRP A 542 -1.46 21.90 0.38
CA TRP A 542 -0.93 22.99 1.19
C TRP A 542 -1.84 23.19 2.39
N ARG A 543 -1.27 23.64 3.42
CA ARG A 543 -1.99 23.92 4.65
C ARG A 543 -1.27 24.99 5.41
N SER A 544 -1.99 25.96 5.93
CA SER A 544 -1.47 27.03 6.77
C SER A 544 -0.58 28.08 6.06
N SER A 545 -0.30 29.15 6.77
CA SER A 545 0.60 30.22 6.31
C SER A 545 2.04 29.78 6.04
N GLY A 546 2.50 28.72 6.70
CA GLY A 546 3.83 28.15 6.48
C GLY A 546 3.99 27.48 5.14
N TRP A 547 2.92 26.96 4.58
CA TRP A 547 2.92 26.30 3.29
C TRP A 547 3.32 27.21 2.13
N THR A 548 2.73 28.40 2.03
CA THR A 548 3.06 29.35 0.95
C THR A 548 4.54 29.68 0.95
N ASN A 549 5.14 29.84 2.12
CA ASN A 549 6.58 30.08 2.24
C ASN A 549 7.38 28.82 1.87
N ALA A 550 6.97 27.66 2.31
CA ALA A 550 7.65 26.41 1.98
C ALA A 550 7.61 26.13 0.47
N TYR A 551 6.50 26.39 -0.18
CA TYR A 551 6.38 26.22 -1.62
C TYR A 551 7.21 27.26 -2.39
N GLY A 552 7.24 28.49 -1.93
CA GLY A 552 8.11 29.53 -2.49
C GLY A 552 9.59 29.26 -2.30
N GLN A 553 9.94 28.30 -1.46
CA GLN A 553 11.31 27.88 -1.18
C GLN A 553 11.72 26.59 -1.95
N PHE A 554 10.91 26.09 -2.85
CA PHE A 554 11.33 25.08 -3.79
C PHE A 554 12.29 25.67 -4.80
N PHE A 555 13.55 25.70 -4.46
CA PHE A 555 14.59 26.28 -5.28
C PHE A 555 15.03 25.34 -6.36
N VAL A 556 14.92 25.82 -7.59
CA VAL A 556 15.36 25.15 -8.79
C VAL A 556 16.45 26.01 -9.42
N SER A 557 17.66 25.55 -9.42
CA SER A 557 18.81 26.25 -9.96
C SER A 557 19.46 25.42 -11.06
N ASN A 558 19.67 25.98 -12.22
CA ASN A 558 20.29 25.35 -13.40
C ASN A 558 19.57 24.06 -13.85
N ASN A 559 18.28 23.92 -13.57
CA ASN A 559 17.51 22.75 -13.93
C ASN A 559 16.96 22.87 -15.35
N PHE A 560 16.96 21.75 -16.05
CA PHE A 560 16.39 21.63 -17.37
C PHE A 560 15.06 20.94 -17.28
N VAL A 561 14.03 21.66 -17.55
CA VAL A 561 12.66 21.21 -17.51
C VAL A 561 12.01 21.22 -18.90
N SER A 562 12.83 21.33 -19.90
CA SER A 562 12.44 21.29 -21.30
C SER A 562 13.07 20.09 -21.98
N VAL A 563 12.32 19.45 -22.81
CA VAL A 563 12.73 18.37 -23.68
C VAL A 563 13.91 18.76 -24.56
N LEU A 564 14.20 20.06 -24.68
CA LEU A 564 14.99 20.49 -25.80
C LEU A 564 15.86 21.66 -25.53
N ASP A 565 16.53 21.63 -24.49
CA ASP A 565 17.81 22.26 -24.61
C ASP A 565 18.72 21.33 -25.45
N THR A 566 18.88 21.64 -26.72
CA THR A 566 19.80 20.91 -27.59
C THR A 566 21.24 20.95 -27.08
N ASN A 567 21.53 21.86 -26.16
CA ASN A 567 22.83 21.94 -25.48
C ASN A 567 22.87 20.98 -24.27
N TYR A 568 21.76 20.49 -23.83
CA TYR A 568 21.70 19.64 -22.64
C TYR A 568 22.45 18.32 -22.80
N PRO A 569 22.38 17.61 -23.93
CA PRO A 569 23.21 16.41 -24.13
C PRO A 569 24.72 16.72 -24.03
N ASN A 570 25.10 17.94 -24.20
CA ASN A 570 26.48 18.41 -24.07
C ASN A 570 26.77 19.05 -22.71
N ASN A 571 25.78 19.02 -21.80
CA ASN A 571 25.98 19.56 -20.46
C ASN A 571 26.91 18.66 -19.66
N THR A 572 28.06 19.22 -19.26
CA THR A 572 29.06 18.47 -18.48
C THR A 572 28.63 18.15 -17.05
N LEU A 573 27.58 18.77 -16.55
CA LEU A 573 27.05 18.54 -15.20
C LEU A 573 26.31 17.19 -15.08
N TRP A 574 25.68 16.73 -16.15
CA TRP A 574 25.07 15.43 -16.24
C TRP A 574 25.35 14.81 -17.60
N ASN A 575 26.02 13.66 -17.60
CA ASN A 575 26.37 12.98 -18.84
C ASN A 575 25.63 11.65 -18.92
N PRO A 576 24.64 11.55 -19.81
CA PRO A 576 23.85 10.32 -19.93
C PRO A 576 24.72 9.09 -20.24
N ALA A 577 25.83 9.25 -20.97
CA ALA A 577 26.68 8.13 -21.33
C ALA A 577 27.47 7.57 -20.13
N THR A 578 27.94 8.46 -19.25
CA THR A 578 28.70 8.04 -18.04
C THR A 578 27.80 7.77 -16.85
N ASP A 579 26.62 8.36 -16.83
CA ASP A 579 25.65 8.15 -15.76
C ASP A 579 24.65 7.01 -16.08
N GLY A 580 24.94 6.21 -17.13
CA GLY A 580 24.22 5.00 -17.47
C GLY A 580 22.88 5.22 -18.18
N TRP A 581 22.63 6.42 -18.67
CA TRP A 581 21.38 6.77 -19.31
C TRP A 581 21.61 7.60 -20.58
N ARG A 582 20.99 7.23 -21.69
CA ARG A 582 21.13 7.93 -22.97
C ARG A 582 19.80 8.40 -23.49
N LEU A 583 19.70 9.67 -23.81
CA LEU A 583 18.57 10.27 -24.49
C LEU A 583 18.82 10.29 -26.00
N SER A 584 17.86 9.88 -26.79
CA SER A 584 17.84 10.26 -28.20
C SER A 584 17.41 11.72 -28.34
N SER A 585 17.98 12.44 -29.31
CA SER A 585 17.57 13.82 -29.60
C SER A 585 16.10 13.86 -30.04
N VAL A 586 15.32 14.71 -29.43
CA VAL A 586 13.91 14.91 -29.72
C VAL A 586 13.66 16.33 -30.15
N GLY A 587 12.85 16.53 -31.19
CA GLY A 587 12.48 17.85 -31.68
C GLY A 587 11.25 18.42 -30.95
N GLY A 588 11.25 19.67 -30.51
CA GLY A 588 10.12 20.44 -30.01
C GLY A 588 10.16 20.76 -28.51
N VAL A 589 9.65 21.89 -28.11
CA VAL A 589 9.61 22.34 -26.71
C VAL A 589 8.20 22.13 -26.18
N ALA A 590 8.03 21.34 -25.14
CA ALA A 590 6.77 21.24 -24.43
C ALA A 590 6.44 22.60 -23.81
N ARG A 591 5.25 23.14 -24.08
CA ARG A 591 4.79 24.35 -23.45
C ARG A 591 4.51 24.09 -21.97
N VAL A 592 4.67 25.13 -21.18
CA VAL A 592 4.32 25.08 -19.76
C VAL A 592 2.82 24.83 -19.62
N GLY A 593 2.46 23.85 -18.83
CA GLY A 593 1.08 23.66 -18.41
C GLY A 593 0.75 24.48 -17.18
N VAL A 594 -0.36 25.18 -17.17
CA VAL A 594 -0.93 25.82 -16.00
C VAL A 594 -2.28 25.16 -15.67
N GLY A 595 -2.50 24.77 -14.43
CA GLY A 595 -3.72 24.07 -14.04
C GLY A 595 -4.01 24.14 -12.56
N PHE A 596 -5.19 23.72 -12.16
CA PHE A 596 -5.51 23.58 -10.76
C PHE A 596 -4.62 22.50 -10.11
N GLY A 597 -3.98 22.88 -9.02
CA GLY A 597 -3.04 22.02 -8.30
C GLY A 597 -3.71 21.09 -7.30
N ALA A 598 -5.03 21.00 -7.28
CA ALA A 598 -5.76 20.15 -6.36
C ALA A 598 -7.14 19.80 -6.88
N ARG A 599 -7.67 18.72 -6.39
CA ARG A 599 -9.06 18.30 -6.54
C ARG A 599 -9.75 18.49 -5.20
N GLY A 600 -10.91 19.04 -5.20
CA GLY A 600 -11.71 19.19 -4.01
C GLY A 600 -13.15 19.47 -4.37
N THR A 601 -14.04 19.18 -3.46
CA THR A 601 -15.46 19.38 -3.61
C THR A 601 -16.00 20.43 -2.64
N SER A 602 -15.19 20.82 -1.64
CA SER A 602 -15.55 21.82 -0.63
C SER A 602 -14.41 22.83 -0.46
N LEU A 603 -14.75 24.10 -0.31
CA LEU A 603 -13.78 25.17 0.00
C LEU A 603 -13.08 24.99 1.35
N SER A 604 -13.70 24.31 2.29
CA SER A 604 -13.09 24.02 3.59
C SER A 604 -11.81 23.17 3.48
N GLN A 605 -11.63 22.46 2.38
CA GLN A 605 -10.41 21.73 2.08
C GLN A 605 -9.24 22.64 1.68
N PHE A 606 -9.52 23.93 1.43
CA PHE A 606 -8.57 24.90 0.89
C PHE A 606 -8.50 26.18 1.73
N PRO A 607 -8.11 26.10 3.00
CA PRO A 607 -8.15 27.26 3.90
C PRO A 607 -7.24 28.41 3.45
N ASP A 608 -6.17 28.13 2.75
CA ASP A 608 -5.20 29.12 2.27
C ASP A 608 -5.46 29.58 0.82
N GLY A 609 -6.54 29.10 0.19
CA GLY A 609 -6.90 29.37 -1.18
C GLY A 609 -6.73 28.17 -2.10
N ILE A 610 -7.28 28.30 -3.30
CA ILE A 610 -7.30 27.19 -4.28
C ILE A 610 -6.00 27.21 -5.08
N PRO A 611 -5.22 26.12 -5.08
CA PRO A 611 -3.90 26.14 -5.72
C PRO A 611 -4.00 26.07 -7.23
N VAL A 612 -3.17 26.85 -7.86
CA VAL A 612 -2.89 26.80 -9.28
C VAL A 612 -1.38 26.60 -9.44
N GLY A 613 -1.01 25.60 -10.21
CA GLY A 613 0.39 25.21 -10.41
C GLY A 613 0.83 25.23 -11.86
N LEU A 614 2.13 25.40 -12.08
CA LEU A 614 2.78 25.18 -13.35
C LEU A 614 3.36 23.77 -13.40
N SER A 615 3.27 23.15 -14.58
CA SER A 615 3.83 21.80 -14.81
C SER A 615 5.36 21.76 -14.70
N ARG A 616 6.02 22.90 -14.76
CA ARG A 616 7.46 23.02 -14.63
C ARG A 616 7.88 24.45 -14.26
N HIS A 617 9.13 24.56 -13.95
CA HIS A 617 9.82 25.80 -13.71
C HIS A 617 9.99 26.62 -14.99
N CYS A 618 9.81 27.92 -14.92
CA CYS A 618 9.97 28.83 -16.06
C CYS A 618 10.97 29.92 -15.77
N THR A 619 11.73 30.28 -16.79
CA THR A 619 12.62 31.46 -16.78
C THR A 619 11.86 32.75 -17.07
N ASN A 620 10.70 32.65 -17.70
CA ASN A 620 9.83 33.77 -18.00
C ASN A 620 8.63 33.78 -17.06
N GLU A 621 8.05 34.96 -16.85
CA GLU A 621 6.80 35.07 -16.13
C GLU A 621 5.68 34.38 -16.89
N VAL A 622 4.84 33.63 -16.16
CA VAL A 622 3.58 33.04 -16.64
C VAL A 622 2.43 33.77 -15.97
N ALA A 623 1.39 34.11 -16.73
CA ALA A 623 0.16 34.67 -16.20
C ALA A 623 -1.03 33.78 -16.58
N VAL A 624 -2.04 33.72 -15.71
CA VAL A 624 -3.33 33.09 -16.00
C VAL A 624 -4.42 33.88 -15.30
N ASP A 625 -5.46 34.20 -16.03
CA ASP A 625 -6.65 34.81 -15.44
C ASP A 625 -7.53 33.74 -14.78
N TYR A 626 -8.23 34.16 -13.74
CA TYR A 626 -9.26 33.34 -13.11
C TYR A 626 -10.56 34.11 -12.96
N ASP A 627 -11.64 33.38 -13.04
CA ASP A 627 -13.00 33.89 -12.88
C ASP A 627 -13.75 33.03 -11.84
N ILE A 628 -14.37 33.66 -10.88
CA ILE A 628 -15.09 33.04 -9.79
C ILE A 628 -16.52 33.50 -9.81
N ASP A 629 -17.44 32.59 -10.02
CA ASP A 629 -18.89 32.86 -9.99
C ASP A 629 -19.57 32.00 -8.92
N GLY A 630 -20.31 32.63 -8.01
CA GLY A 630 -21.09 31.98 -6.97
C GLY A 630 -22.57 31.92 -7.26
N THR A 631 -23.28 30.88 -6.82
CA THR A 631 -24.73 30.75 -6.93
C THR A 631 -25.47 31.77 -6.07
N ASP A 632 -24.80 32.45 -5.18
CA ASP A 632 -25.29 33.57 -4.38
C ASP A 632 -25.17 34.92 -5.11
N GLY A 633 -24.70 34.93 -6.35
CA GLY A 633 -24.49 36.15 -7.15
C GLY A 633 -23.07 36.74 -6.96
N THR A 634 -22.24 36.12 -6.20
CA THR A 634 -20.82 36.52 -6.06
C THR A 634 -20.11 36.37 -7.41
N HIS A 635 -19.38 37.43 -7.80
CA HIS A 635 -18.48 37.38 -8.96
C HIS A 635 -17.17 38.04 -8.59
N THR A 636 -16.08 37.35 -8.91
CA THR A 636 -14.71 37.86 -8.69
C THR A 636 -13.81 37.35 -9.80
N ALA A 637 -13.00 38.24 -10.33
CA ALA A 637 -11.99 37.89 -11.33
C ALA A 637 -10.61 38.44 -10.92
N GLY A 638 -9.58 37.82 -11.41
CA GLY A 638 -8.21 38.27 -11.16
C GLY A 638 -7.21 37.58 -12.05
N THR A 639 -5.95 37.96 -11.90
CA THR A 639 -4.84 37.35 -12.63
C THR A 639 -3.81 36.82 -11.63
N LEU A 640 -3.41 35.56 -11.81
CA LEU A 640 -2.27 34.96 -11.10
C LEU A 640 -1.02 35.16 -11.93
N LEU A 641 -0.02 35.81 -11.33
CA LEU A 641 1.29 35.97 -11.90
C LEU A 641 2.27 35.00 -11.27
N PHE A 642 2.97 34.25 -12.09
CA PHE A 642 4.05 33.35 -11.70
C PHE A 642 5.38 33.95 -12.17
N PRO A 643 6.05 34.73 -11.35
CA PRO A 643 7.40 35.22 -11.68
C PRO A 643 8.33 34.06 -11.99
N ALA A 644 9.41 34.36 -12.72
CA ALA A 644 10.44 33.39 -13.00
C ALA A 644 10.85 32.65 -11.73
N GLY A 645 10.81 31.35 -11.79
CA GLY A 645 11.14 30.51 -10.66
C GLY A 645 9.99 30.11 -9.74
N LEU A 646 8.83 30.69 -9.87
CA LEU A 646 7.68 30.32 -9.05
C LEU A 646 6.73 29.40 -9.82
N THR A 647 6.33 28.28 -9.22
CA THR A 647 5.50 27.25 -9.87
C THR A 647 4.12 27.10 -9.25
N ARG A 648 3.80 27.88 -8.22
CA ARG A 648 2.49 27.79 -7.55
C ARG A 648 1.99 29.14 -7.07
N ARG A 649 0.69 29.32 -7.21
CA ARG A 649 -0.09 30.44 -6.69
C ARG A 649 -1.42 29.94 -6.15
N PHE A 650 -2.10 30.79 -5.42
CA PHE A 650 -3.41 30.48 -4.85
C PHE A 650 -4.42 31.51 -5.32
N ILE A 651 -5.57 31.04 -5.77
CA ILE A 651 -6.76 31.86 -5.92
C ILE A 651 -7.36 32.05 -4.54
N PRO A 652 -7.56 33.29 -4.06
CA PRO A 652 -8.19 33.51 -2.76
C PRO A 652 -9.56 32.85 -2.69
N ALA A 653 -9.79 32.04 -1.66
CA ALA A 653 -11.09 31.43 -1.44
C ALA A 653 -12.09 32.52 -1.01
N PRO A 654 -13.25 32.64 -1.66
CA PRO A 654 -14.26 33.56 -1.22
C PRO A 654 -14.78 33.17 0.16
N THR A 655 -14.91 34.13 1.04
CA THR A 655 -15.48 33.96 2.38
C THR A 655 -16.99 34.06 2.34
N ASN A 656 -17.67 33.27 3.16
CA ASN A 656 -19.14 33.30 3.37
C ASN A 656 -20.00 32.87 2.16
N MET A 657 -19.57 31.88 1.42
CA MET A 657 -20.37 31.35 0.33
C MET A 657 -21.28 30.20 0.76
N ASN A 658 -22.53 30.24 0.29
CA ASN A 658 -23.45 29.12 0.37
C ASN A 658 -23.91 28.72 -1.02
N GLY A 659 -23.74 27.44 -1.38
CA GLY A 659 -24.15 26.92 -2.68
C GLY A 659 -22.99 26.39 -3.51
N VAL A 660 -22.98 26.64 -4.78
CA VAL A 660 -21.93 26.20 -5.70
C VAL A 660 -21.08 27.37 -6.15
N LEU A 661 -19.78 27.12 -6.19
CA LEU A 661 -18.78 28.03 -6.72
C LEU A 661 -18.20 27.42 -8.01
N ARG A 662 -18.21 28.19 -9.07
CA ARG A 662 -17.53 27.87 -10.30
C ARG A 662 -16.27 28.71 -10.40
N ILE A 663 -15.12 28.05 -10.58
CA ILE A 663 -13.83 28.72 -10.80
C ILE A 663 -13.28 28.29 -12.14
N ALA A 664 -12.95 29.25 -12.97
CA ALA A 664 -12.37 29.01 -14.29
C ALA A 664 -10.96 29.62 -14.40
N LEU A 665 -10.05 28.92 -15.08
CA LEU A 665 -8.77 29.46 -15.54
C LEU A 665 -8.89 29.85 -17.00
N LEU A 666 -8.45 31.06 -17.35
CA LEU A 666 -8.66 31.69 -18.63
C LEU A 666 -7.36 32.40 -19.11
N ASN A 667 -7.28 32.66 -20.39
CA ASN A 667 -6.28 33.54 -21.00
C ASN A 667 -4.84 33.34 -20.55
N PRO A 668 -4.31 32.10 -20.55
CA PRO A 668 -2.94 31.85 -20.11
C PRO A 668 -1.94 32.58 -21.01
N GLN A 669 -0.91 33.20 -20.40
CA GLN A 669 0.19 33.83 -21.11
C GLN A 669 1.46 33.02 -20.83
N ASN A 670 2.21 32.67 -21.86
CA ASN A 670 3.43 31.84 -21.82
C ASN A 670 3.18 30.42 -21.30
N ALA A 671 1.95 29.95 -21.29
CA ALA A 671 1.53 28.65 -20.85
C ALA A 671 0.26 28.20 -21.59
N ASP A 672 -0.09 26.93 -21.48
CA ASP A 672 -1.38 26.37 -21.88
C ASP A 672 -2.14 25.88 -20.63
N VAL A 673 -3.45 26.09 -20.59
CA VAL A 673 -4.26 25.53 -19.51
C VAL A 673 -4.33 24.02 -19.66
N THR A 674 -3.89 23.29 -18.63
CA THR A 674 -3.88 21.82 -18.59
C THR A 674 -4.87 21.29 -17.58
N GLY A 675 -5.38 20.10 -17.85
CA GLY A 675 -6.40 19.48 -17.02
C GLY A 675 -7.77 20.15 -17.18
N LYS A 676 -8.59 20.15 -16.13
CA LYS A 676 -9.89 20.81 -16.14
C LYS A 676 -9.71 22.32 -15.97
N PRO A 677 -10.15 23.12 -16.94
CA PRO A 677 -10.07 24.57 -16.81
C PRO A 677 -11.09 25.16 -15.83
N VAL A 678 -12.05 24.35 -15.40
CA VAL A 678 -13.15 24.75 -14.52
C VAL A 678 -13.27 23.76 -13.36
N LEU A 679 -13.35 24.27 -12.16
CA LEU A 679 -13.72 23.53 -10.95
C LEU A 679 -15.08 24.00 -10.44
N LEU A 680 -15.86 23.06 -9.91
CA LEU A 680 -17.08 23.33 -9.18
C LEU A 680 -16.91 22.87 -7.76
N PHE A 681 -17.09 23.79 -6.81
CA PHE A 681 -17.14 23.50 -5.39
C PHE A 681 -18.57 23.62 -4.91
N GLN A 682 -19.03 22.63 -4.19
CA GLN A 682 -20.29 22.67 -3.49
C GLN A 682 -20.01 22.85 -2.00
N GLN A 683 -20.45 23.96 -1.45
CA GLN A 683 -20.54 24.09 -0.01
C GLN A 683 -21.87 23.46 0.41
N LEU A 684 -21.84 22.20 0.75
CA LEU A 684 -22.96 21.59 1.44
C LEU A 684 -23.09 22.32 2.77
N ALA A 685 -24.26 22.87 3.06
CA ALA A 685 -24.61 23.18 4.42
C ALA A 685 -24.28 21.91 5.21
N ALA A 686 -23.42 22.04 6.23
CA ALA A 686 -23.02 20.91 7.04
C ALA A 686 -24.28 20.10 7.31
N ALA A 687 -24.26 18.80 6.98
CA ALA A 687 -25.38 17.94 7.27
C ALA A 687 -25.67 18.13 8.77
N THR A 688 -26.69 18.91 9.07
CA THR A 688 -27.02 19.25 10.44
C THR A 688 -27.47 17.95 11.07
N ASN A 689 -26.56 17.42 11.88
CA ASN A 689 -26.89 16.51 12.95
C ASN A 689 -27.19 15.04 12.55
N ALA A 690 -26.19 14.30 12.17
CA ALA A 690 -26.09 13.01 12.82
C ALA A 690 -25.85 13.31 14.32
N ALA A 691 -26.77 12.93 15.17
CA ALA A 691 -26.54 13.05 16.60
C ALA A 691 -25.19 12.36 16.93
N PRO A 692 -24.36 12.93 17.80
CA PRO A 692 -23.06 12.34 18.09
C PRO A 692 -23.24 10.90 18.61
N PRO A 693 -22.28 10.01 18.38
CA PRO A 693 -22.30 8.69 18.97
C PRO A 693 -22.52 8.76 20.49
N VAL A 694 -23.39 7.90 21.00
CA VAL A 694 -23.69 7.83 22.43
C VAL A 694 -22.81 6.74 23.05
N VAL A 695 -21.96 7.09 23.99
CA VAL A 695 -21.16 6.13 24.75
C VAL A 695 -22.05 5.44 25.76
N LEU A 696 -22.38 4.17 25.53
CA LEU A 696 -23.19 3.34 26.44
C LEU A 696 -22.33 2.65 27.50
N SER A 697 -21.09 2.38 27.21
CA SER A 697 -20.08 1.82 28.12
C SER A 697 -18.74 2.45 27.79
N SER A 698 -18.13 3.14 28.73
CA SER A 698 -16.81 3.75 28.55
C SER A 698 -15.69 2.77 28.88
N LEU A 699 -14.53 2.95 28.21
CA LEU A 699 -13.27 2.34 28.64
C LEU A 699 -12.99 2.69 30.10
N GLY A 700 -12.29 1.81 30.79
CA GLY A 700 -12.00 1.99 32.21
C GLY A 700 -13.25 1.95 33.09
N GLY A 701 -14.36 1.44 32.62
CA GLY A 701 -15.60 1.38 33.40
C GLY A 701 -15.65 0.21 34.38
N SER A 702 -16.63 0.24 35.31
CA SER A 702 -16.81 -0.80 36.31
C SER A 702 -17.52 -2.03 35.70
N TRP A 703 -17.04 -3.20 36.08
CA TRP A 703 -17.59 -4.49 35.68
C TRP A 703 -17.83 -5.37 36.91
N THR A 704 -18.90 -6.14 36.88
CA THR A 704 -19.08 -7.28 37.77
C THR A 704 -18.42 -8.49 37.12
N TYR A 705 -17.58 -9.24 37.83
CA TYR A 705 -16.79 -10.31 37.22
C TYR A 705 -16.71 -11.57 38.10
N LEU A 706 -16.53 -12.71 37.43
CA LEU A 706 -16.29 -13.99 38.09
C LEU A 706 -15.04 -14.63 37.48
N ASP A 707 -14.05 -14.86 38.33
CA ASP A 707 -12.73 -15.34 38.02
C ASP A 707 -12.34 -16.61 38.78
N ASN A 708 -13.29 -17.51 39.03
CA ASN A 708 -13.08 -18.73 39.82
C ASN A 708 -12.93 -20.00 38.95
N GLY A 709 -12.99 -19.86 37.61
CA GLY A 709 -12.85 -20.99 36.68
C GLY A 709 -14.03 -21.97 36.64
N SER A 710 -15.20 -21.60 37.22
CA SER A 710 -16.40 -22.42 37.18
C SER A 710 -17.21 -22.26 35.89
N GLU A 711 -17.95 -23.27 35.53
CA GLU A 711 -18.93 -23.23 34.43
C GLU A 711 -20.22 -22.53 34.89
N GLN A 712 -20.67 -21.52 34.12
CA GLN A 712 -21.86 -20.74 34.46
C GLN A 712 -23.08 -21.08 33.56
N GLY A 713 -22.96 -22.00 32.63
CA GLY A 713 -23.98 -22.28 31.64
C GLY A 713 -24.35 -21.10 30.76
N ALA A 714 -25.63 -20.84 30.51
CA ALA A 714 -26.08 -19.76 29.65
C ALA A 714 -26.82 -18.61 30.36
N ALA A 715 -27.34 -18.87 31.58
CA ALA A 715 -28.20 -17.90 32.26
C ALA A 715 -27.51 -16.58 32.63
N TRP A 716 -26.22 -16.62 32.88
CA TRP A 716 -25.40 -15.44 33.25
C TRP A 716 -25.37 -14.38 32.16
N ARG A 717 -25.72 -14.71 30.94
CA ARG A 717 -25.75 -13.78 29.81
C ARG A 717 -26.98 -12.86 29.82
N GLY A 718 -27.97 -13.20 30.61
CA GLY A 718 -29.27 -12.55 30.65
C GLY A 718 -29.36 -11.43 31.69
N THR A 719 -30.39 -10.57 31.53
CA THR A 719 -30.61 -9.41 32.40
C THR A 719 -31.15 -9.80 33.77
N ASN A 720 -31.77 -10.98 33.91
CA ASN A 720 -32.39 -11.44 35.15
C ASN A 720 -31.46 -12.32 35.99
N PHE A 721 -30.20 -12.44 35.58
CA PHE A 721 -29.23 -13.22 36.34
C PHE A 721 -28.77 -12.42 37.57
N ASP A 722 -28.79 -13.09 38.74
CA ASP A 722 -28.26 -12.52 39.97
C ASP A 722 -26.72 -12.67 40.01
N ASP A 723 -26.01 -11.60 39.79
CA ASP A 723 -24.55 -11.52 39.87
C ASP A 723 -24.07 -10.87 41.19
N SER A 724 -24.92 -10.76 42.20
CA SER A 724 -24.58 -10.10 43.49
C SER A 724 -23.44 -10.80 44.23
N ALA A 725 -23.25 -12.12 43.98
CA ALA A 725 -22.13 -12.87 44.52
C ALA A 725 -20.81 -12.72 43.75
N TRP A 726 -20.81 -12.03 42.60
CA TRP A 726 -19.63 -11.79 41.81
C TRP A 726 -18.83 -10.60 42.36
N SER A 727 -17.55 -10.55 42.02
CA SER A 727 -16.70 -9.41 42.41
C SER A 727 -16.96 -8.21 41.50
N ASN A 728 -16.63 -7.01 41.99
CA ASN A 728 -16.67 -5.77 41.23
C ASN A 728 -15.25 -5.24 40.99
N GLY A 729 -14.98 -4.73 39.79
CA GLY A 729 -13.69 -4.15 39.45
C GLY A 729 -13.79 -3.12 38.32
N VAL A 730 -12.83 -2.24 38.29
CA VAL A 730 -12.69 -1.21 37.26
C VAL A 730 -11.74 -1.74 36.17
N ALA A 731 -12.12 -1.63 34.91
CA ALA A 731 -11.25 -2.01 33.79
C ALA A 731 -10.04 -1.03 33.70
N ARG A 732 -8.96 -1.45 33.17
CA ARG A 732 -8.56 -2.74 32.61
C ARG A 732 -8.52 -3.81 33.70
N LEU A 733 -9.20 -4.93 33.44
CA LEU A 733 -9.19 -6.08 34.32
C LEU A 733 -8.32 -7.18 33.74
N GLY A 734 -7.58 -7.89 34.57
CA GLY A 734 -6.75 -8.98 34.11
C GLY A 734 -5.64 -9.35 35.07
N PHE A 735 -4.71 -10.13 34.57
CA PHE A 735 -3.40 -10.42 35.19
C PHE A 735 -2.38 -10.68 34.09
N ALA A 736 -1.17 -10.24 34.31
CA ALA A 736 0.03 -10.51 33.53
C ALA A 736 1.24 -10.12 34.37
N ASP A 737 2.43 -10.58 33.99
CA ASP A 737 3.65 -10.26 34.73
C ASP A 737 4.26 -8.92 34.28
N ASP A 738 3.89 -8.39 33.10
CA ASP A 738 4.49 -7.23 32.46
C ASP A 738 3.49 -6.09 32.12
N ILE A 739 2.21 -6.25 32.46
CA ILE A 739 1.15 -5.26 32.22
C ILE A 739 0.53 -4.83 33.55
N SER A 740 0.33 -3.53 33.72
CA SER A 740 -0.40 -3.01 34.89
C SER A 740 -1.91 -3.01 34.65
N PHE A 741 -2.68 -3.42 35.66
CA PHE A 741 -4.12 -3.47 35.67
C PHE A 741 -4.70 -2.54 36.70
N THR A 742 -5.87 -1.97 36.40
CA THR A 742 -6.66 -1.24 37.40
C THR A 742 -7.26 -2.21 38.40
N THR A 743 -7.71 -3.38 37.91
CA THR A 743 -8.17 -4.48 38.74
C THR A 743 -7.46 -5.76 38.37
N THR A 744 -6.69 -6.31 39.29
CA THR A 744 -6.09 -7.63 39.11
C THR A 744 -7.07 -8.72 39.48
N ILE A 745 -7.40 -9.61 38.55
CA ILE A 745 -8.23 -10.78 38.77
C ILE A 745 -7.37 -11.98 39.17
N ARG A 746 -8.00 -13.08 39.65
CA ARG A 746 -7.24 -14.27 40.07
C ARG A 746 -6.58 -14.95 38.88
N LYS A 747 -5.32 -15.36 39.10
CA LYS A 747 -4.57 -16.19 38.15
C LYS A 747 -4.81 -17.68 38.38
N PHE A 748 -5.07 -18.07 39.62
CA PHE A 748 -5.21 -19.46 40.05
C PHE A 748 -6.57 -19.77 40.66
N VAL A 749 -7.06 -20.97 40.41
CA VAL A 749 -8.25 -21.51 41.10
C VAL A 749 -7.94 -21.66 42.59
N GLN A 750 -8.85 -21.19 43.43
CA GLN A 750 -8.75 -21.28 44.89
C GLN A 750 -9.63 -22.40 45.46
N VAL A 751 -9.08 -23.14 46.41
CA VAL A 751 -9.81 -24.08 47.25
C VAL A 751 -9.64 -23.64 48.69
N ASN A 752 -10.76 -23.38 49.38
CA ASN A 752 -10.76 -22.87 50.77
C ASN A 752 -9.89 -21.59 50.92
N GLY A 753 -9.87 -20.71 49.93
CA GLY A 753 -9.09 -19.46 49.94
C GLY A 753 -7.60 -19.62 49.62
N VAL A 754 -7.12 -20.79 49.33
CA VAL A 754 -5.72 -21.07 49.00
C VAL A 754 -5.59 -21.31 47.50
N ASN A 755 -4.60 -20.64 46.87
CA ASN A 755 -4.30 -20.85 45.45
C ASN A 755 -3.85 -22.28 45.21
N THR A 756 -4.47 -22.92 44.23
CA THR A 756 -3.97 -24.18 43.66
C THR A 756 -2.93 -23.97 42.60
N THR A 757 -2.37 -25.04 42.04
CA THR A 757 -1.50 -24.98 40.88
C THR A 757 -2.25 -24.85 39.54
N ARG A 758 -3.59 -24.97 39.57
CA ARG A 758 -4.45 -24.88 38.38
C ARG A 758 -4.74 -23.41 38.05
N GLN A 759 -4.34 -22.97 36.89
CA GLN A 759 -4.67 -21.63 36.42
C GLN A 759 -6.14 -21.52 35.99
N ILE A 760 -6.67 -20.31 36.02
CA ILE A 760 -8.02 -19.99 35.52
C ILE A 760 -7.94 -19.91 34.01
N THR A 761 -8.76 -20.68 33.33
CA THR A 761 -8.79 -20.77 31.87
C THR A 761 -9.84 -19.87 31.23
N ASN A 762 -10.77 -19.35 32.03
CA ASN A 762 -11.79 -18.41 31.60
C ASN A 762 -12.21 -17.46 32.73
N ALA A 763 -12.66 -16.27 32.36
CA ALA A 763 -13.26 -15.29 33.27
C ALA A 763 -14.52 -14.69 32.63
N TYR A 764 -15.50 -14.39 33.46
CA TYR A 764 -16.77 -13.80 33.03
C TYR A 764 -16.87 -12.37 33.52
N PHE A 765 -17.40 -11.50 32.67
CA PHE A 765 -17.60 -10.09 32.96
C PHE A 765 -19.01 -9.67 32.57
N ARG A 766 -19.65 -8.86 33.41
CA ARG A 766 -20.99 -8.34 33.18
C ARG A 766 -21.05 -6.85 33.47
N ARG A 767 -21.81 -6.12 32.66
CA ARG A 767 -22.09 -4.71 32.88
C ARG A 767 -23.49 -4.36 32.43
N SER A 768 -24.24 -3.70 33.28
CA SER A 768 -25.56 -3.19 32.95
C SER A 768 -25.47 -1.80 32.39
N ILE A 769 -26.23 -1.52 31.34
CA ILE A 769 -26.39 -0.22 30.70
C ILE A 769 -27.88 0.09 30.56
N VAL A 770 -28.26 1.35 30.58
CA VAL A 770 -29.66 1.77 30.40
C VAL A 770 -29.80 2.49 29.07
N VAL A 771 -30.73 2.05 28.24
CA VAL A 771 -31.03 2.63 26.94
C VAL A 771 -32.51 3.00 26.91
N THR A 772 -32.81 4.28 26.75
CA THR A 772 -34.18 4.77 26.72
C THR A 772 -34.87 4.43 25.40
N ASN A 773 -34.26 4.81 24.30
CA ASN A 773 -34.81 4.65 22.96
C ASN A 773 -33.82 3.90 22.06
N PRO A 774 -33.81 2.58 22.02
CA PRO A 774 -32.90 1.81 21.14
C PRO A 774 -33.10 2.09 19.66
N THR A 775 -34.30 2.52 19.24
CA THR A 775 -34.61 2.87 17.86
C THR A 775 -33.90 4.11 17.34
N ASP A 776 -33.33 4.93 18.24
CA ASP A 776 -32.51 6.07 17.87
C ASP A 776 -31.15 5.65 17.26
N PHE A 777 -30.80 4.38 17.38
CA PHE A 777 -29.52 3.83 16.96
C PHE A 777 -29.66 2.80 15.85
N ALA A 778 -28.69 2.80 14.92
CA ALA A 778 -28.58 1.83 13.85
C ALA A 778 -27.52 0.77 14.15
N THR A 779 -26.41 1.18 14.72
CA THR A 779 -25.22 0.34 14.89
C THR A 779 -24.66 0.46 16.29
N LEU A 780 -24.19 -0.65 16.83
CA LEU A 780 -23.36 -0.71 18.03
C LEU A 780 -21.92 -0.91 17.59
N GLN A 781 -21.04 -0.05 18.04
CA GLN A 781 -19.60 -0.17 17.82
C GLN A 781 -18.92 -0.53 19.15
N PHE A 782 -18.25 -1.68 19.15
CA PHE A 782 -17.49 -2.20 20.26
C PHE A 782 -16.00 -1.95 20.01
N ARG A 783 -15.35 -1.26 20.91
CA ARG A 783 -13.90 -1.07 20.93
C ARG A 783 -13.35 -1.71 22.18
N TYR A 784 -12.51 -2.73 22.05
CA TYR A 784 -12.15 -3.57 23.19
C TYR A 784 -10.71 -4.07 23.14
N GLN A 785 -10.21 -4.45 24.30
CA GLN A 785 -8.95 -5.19 24.49
C GLN A 785 -9.28 -6.57 25.03
N ARG A 786 -8.61 -7.59 24.58
CA ARG A 786 -8.76 -8.96 25.06
C ARG A 786 -7.44 -9.73 24.96
N ASP A 787 -7.28 -10.69 25.85
CA ASP A 787 -6.22 -11.70 25.82
C ASP A 787 -6.75 -13.00 26.46
N ASP A 788 -6.73 -14.21 25.82
CA ASP A 788 -6.40 -14.49 24.41
C ASP A 788 -7.63 -14.36 23.51
N GLY A 789 -8.79 -14.88 23.90
CA GLY A 789 -10.03 -14.89 23.16
C GLY A 789 -11.20 -14.35 23.97
N CYS A 790 -12.24 -13.84 23.29
CA CYS A 790 -13.47 -13.44 23.97
C CYS A 790 -14.71 -13.72 23.15
N ILE A 791 -15.84 -13.84 23.83
CA ILE A 791 -17.18 -13.82 23.25
C ILE A 791 -18.00 -12.76 23.98
N VAL A 792 -18.64 -11.89 23.21
CA VAL A 792 -19.44 -10.78 23.72
C VAL A 792 -20.93 -11.02 23.41
N TYR A 793 -21.74 -10.84 24.41
CA TYR A 793 -23.19 -10.96 24.34
C TYR A 793 -23.86 -9.65 24.75
N VAL A 794 -24.99 -9.36 24.12
CA VAL A 794 -25.93 -8.31 24.56
C VAL A 794 -27.29 -8.95 24.79
N ASN A 795 -27.79 -8.85 25.98
CA ASN A 795 -29.10 -9.43 26.37
C ASN A 795 -29.25 -10.92 25.98
N SER A 796 -28.29 -11.73 26.31
CA SER A 796 -28.15 -13.16 25.98
C SER A 796 -27.81 -13.50 24.52
N ASN A 797 -27.87 -12.57 23.60
CA ASN A 797 -27.54 -12.82 22.21
C ASN A 797 -26.05 -12.61 21.99
N GLU A 798 -25.38 -13.56 21.35
CA GLU A 798 -24.01 -13.37 20.92
C GLU A 798 -23.96 -12.31 19.83
N VAL A 799 -23.13 -11.29 20.03
CA VAL A 799 -22.93 -10.21 19.06
C VAL A 799 -21.68 -10.42 18.25
N PHE A 800 -20.63 -10.93 18.85
CA PHE A 800 -19.43 -11.37 18.16
C PHE A 800 -18.55 -12.24 19.06
N ARG A 801 -17.65 -12.98 18.42
CA ARG A 801 -16.53 -13.64 19.09
C ARG A 801 -15.21 -13.29 18.41
N SER A 802 -14.16 -13.23 19.19
CA SER A 802 -12.83 -12.89 18.74
C SER A 802 -11.83 -13.92 19.24
N ASN A 803 -11.10 -14.56 18.33
CA ASN A 803 -10.12 -15.62 18.61
C ASN A 803 -10.72 -16.80 19.42
N MET A 804 -11.96 -17.18 19.13
CA MET A 804 -12.63 -18.31 19.75
C MET A 804 -13.06 -19.34 18.71
N PRO A 805 -13.03 -20.64 19.03
CA PRO A 805 -13.55 -21.69 18.14
C PRO A 805 -15.09 -21.62 18.03
N GLY A 806 -15.64 -22.47 17.18
CA GLY A 806 -17.09 -22.71 17.10
C GLY A 806 -17.65 -23.43 18.33
N ASP A 807 -18.99 -23.44 18.43
CA ASP A 807 -19.67 -24.13 19.52
C ASP A 807 -19.45 -25.66 19.50
N PRO A 808 -19.49 -26.33 20.65
CA PRO A 808 -19.93 -25.85 21.98
C PRO A 808 -18.79 -25.15 22.75
N ILE A 809 -19.09 -24.04 23.40
CA ILE A 809 -18.18 -23.33 24.28
C ILE A 809 -18.51 -23.62 25.76
N THR A 810 -17.49 -24.04 26.48
CA THR A 810 -17.54 -24.30 27.94
C THR A 810 -16.44 -23.52 28.65
N ALA A 811 -16.45 -23.49 29.98
CA ALA A 811 -15.39 -22.89 30.77
C ALA A 811 -13.97 -23.45 30.47
N ASN A 812 -13.89 -24.65 29.93
CA ASN A 812 -12.65 -25.31 29.59
C ASN A 812 -12.28 -25.17 28.10
N THR A 813 -13.06 -24.49 27.29
CA THR A 813 -12.74 -24.24 25.89
C THR A 813 -11.61 -23.19 25.81
N PHE A 814 -10.55 -23.51 25.11
CA PHE A 814 -9.44 -22.59 24.89
C PHE A 814 -9.71 -21.66 23.70
N ALA A 815 -9.10 -20.51 23.72
CA ALA A 815 -9.00 -19.62 22.56
C ALA A 815 -8.27 -20.32 21.40
N SER A 816 -8.57 -19.90 20.17
CA SER A 816 -8.08 -20.57 18.96
C SER A 816 -6.56 -20.41 18.77
N ALA A 817 -5.98 -19.33 19.29
CA ALA A 817 -4.58 -19.05 19.22
C ALA A 817 -4.11 -18.26 20.44
N ASN A 818 -2.83 -18.36 20.77
CA ASN A 818 -2.18 -17.56 21.78
C ASN A 818 -1.97 -16.13 21.27
N ILE A 819 -2.23 -15.15 22.11
CA ILE A 819 -1.94 -13.73 21.84
C ILE A 819 -0.70 -13.34 22.67
N SER A 820 0.34 -12.89 22.01
CA SER A 820 1.56 -12.49 22.71
C SER A 820 1.36 -11.24 23.55
N PRO A 821 1.76 -11.21 24.82
CA PRO A 821 1.35 -10.18 25.78
C PRO A 821 1.85 -8.76 25.48
N ASN A 822 2.95 -8.60 24.78
CA ASN A 822 3.70 -7.33 24.84
C ASN A 822 3.23 -6.20 23.91
N THR A 823 2.37 -6.47 22.90
CA THR A 823 1.85 -5.43 22.01
C THR A 823 0.44 -5.74 21.53
N THR A 824 0.11 -6.99 21.29
CA THR A 824 -1.14 -7.39 20.67
C THR A 824 -2.32 -7.42 21.65
N SER A 825 -2.09 -7.76 22.94
CA SER A 825 -3.13 -7.76 23.97
C SER A 825 -3.57 -6.35 24.38
N LEU A 826 -2.71 -5.35 24.19
CA LEU A 826 -3.02 -3.94 24.46
C LEU A 826 -3.62 -3.21 23.26
N ARG A 827 -3.64 -3.85 22.09
CA ARG A 827 -4.26 -3.26 20.90
C ARG A 827 -5.78 -3.23 21.04
N PHE A 828 -6.37 -2.08 20.73
CA PHE A 828 -7.81 -1.98 20.61
C PHE A 828 -8.29 -2.62 19.31
N LEU A 829 -9.23 -3.54 19.46
CA LEU A 829 -9.97 -4.13 18.37
C LEU A 829 -11.34 -3.45 18.25
N THR A 830 -11.91 -3.48 17.05
CA THR A 830 -13.24 -2.91 16.80
C THR A 830 -14.14 -3.92 16.10
N ASN A 831 -15.37 -4.06 16.62
CA ASN A 831 -16.44 -4.84 15.99
C ASN A 831 -17.72 -4.03 15.95
N ASN A 832 -18.51 -4.20 14.92
CA ASN A 832 -19.82 -3.58 14.77
C ASN A 832 -20.93 -4.64 14.83
N ALA A 833 -22.06 -4.26 15.41
CA ALA A 833 -23.28 -5.09 15.45
C ALA A 833 -24.53 -4.21 15.25
N ALA A 834 -25.65 -4.84 14.93
CA ALA A 834 -26.91 -4.11 14.80
C ALA A 834 -27.40 -3.59 16.16
N ALA A 835 -27.95 -2.37 16.19
CA ALA A 835 -28.54 -1.83 17.42
C ALA A 835 -29.81 -2.57 17.85
N SER A 836 -30.39 -3.43 17.01
CA SER A 836 -31.54 -4.29 17.34
C SER A 836 -31.30 -5.27 18.47
N PHE A 837 -30.07 -5.48 18.92
CA PHE A 837 -29.75 -6.22 20.14
C PHE A 837 -30.12 -5.47 21.43
N LEU A 838 -30.31 -4.13 21.35
CA LEU A 838 -30.76 -3.32 22.49
C LEU A 838 -32.26 -3.38 22.65
N ARG A 839 -32.70 -3.14 23.89
CA ARG A 839 -34.11 -2.99 24.26
C ARG A 839 -34.31 -1.76 25.14
N PRO A 840 -35.50 -1.21 25.24
CA PRO A 840 -35.79 -0.13 26.18
C PRO A 840 -35.52 -0.58 27.62
N GLY A 841 -34.91 0.30 28.39
CA GLY A 841 -34.57 0.05 29.80
C GLY A 841 -33.19 -0.60 29.96
N THR A 842 -33.09 -1.51 30.93
CA THR A 842 -31.83 -2.16 31.29
C THR A 842 -31.42 -3.21 30.26
N ASN A 843 -30.21 -3.10 29.77
CA ASN A 843 -29.52 -4.04 28.92
C ASN A 843 -28.27 -4.55 29.64
N VAL A 844 -27.81 -5.73 29.31
CA VAL A 844 -26.61 -6.32 29.90
C VAL A 844 -25.62 -6.66 28.78
N ILE A 845 -24.41 -6.16 28.92
CA ILE A 845 -23.23 -6.62 28.18
C ILE A 845 -22.61 -7.73 29.03
N ALA A 846 -22.53 -8.93 28.47
CA ALA A 846 -21.95 -10.09 29.13
C ALA A 846 -20.79 -10.62 28.28
N VAL A 847 -19.68 -10.94 28.90
CA VAL A 847 -18.46 -11.32 28.21
C VAL A 847 -17.81 -12.49 28.90
N GLN A 848 -17.31 -13.42 28.13
CA GLN A 848 -16.37 -14.45 28.61
C GLN A 848 -15.05 -14.29 27.87
N VAL A 849 -13.96 -14.26 28.64
CA VAL A 849 -12.59 -14.21 28.12
C VAL A 849 -11.94 -15.56 28.39
N HIS A 850 -11.31 -16.12 27.40
CA HIS A 850 -10.71 -17.45 27.44
C HIS A 850 -9.22 -17.40 27.16
N GLN A 851 -8.48 -18.20 27.90
CA GLN A 851 -7.08 -18.47 27.69
C GLN A 851 -6.84 -19.40 26.50
N SER A 852 -5.70 -19.30 25.83
CA SER A 852 -5.30 -20.22 24.76
C SER A 852 -4.80 -21.57 25.26
N GLY A 853 -4.54 -21.70 26.55
CA GLY A 853 -4.05 -22.94 27.16
C GLY A 853 -4.14 -22.93 28.70
N ALA A 854 -3.91 -24.07 29.30
CA ALA A 854 -3.97 -24.26 30.75
C ALA A 854 -2.85 -23.54 31.51
N THR A 855 -1.84 -23.06 30.83
CA THR A 855 -0.64 -22.39 31.37
C THR A 855 -0.43 -21.00 30.78
N SER A 856 -1.42 -20.43 30.12
CA SER A 856 -1.34 -19.07 29.58
C SER A 856 -1.14 -18.07 30.71
N SER A 857 -0.23 -17.11 30.51
CA SER A 857 0.34 -16.28 31.59
C SER A 857 -0.50 -15.07 31.96
N ASP A 858 -1.45 -14.69 31.12
CA ASP A 858 -2.10 -13.36 31.13
C ASP A 858 -3.58 -13.41 30.71
N VAL A 859 -4.33 -12.46 31.18
CA VAL A 859 -5.69 -12.14 30.77
C VAL A 859 -5.81 -10.64 30.70
N VAL A 860 -6.38 -10.10 29.64
CA VAL A 860 -6.68 -8.66 29.49
C VAL A 860 -8.14 -8.47 29.09
N TRP A 861 -8.83 -7.57 29.77
CA TRP A 861 -10.19 -7.16 29.38
C TRP A 861 -10.45 -5.67 29.62
N ASP A 862 -10.90 -4.97 28.59
CA ASP A 862 -11.56 -3.66 28.65
C ASP A 862 -12.47 -3.49 27.42
N LEU A 863 -13.56 -2.73 27.55
CA LEU A 863 -14.51 -2.49 26.45
C LEU A 863 -15.21 -1.14 26.55
N GLU A 864 -15.21 -0.45 25.40
CA GLU A 864 -16.11 0.66 25.11
C GLU A 864 -17.23 0.20 24.17
N LEU A 865 -18.45 0.61 24.46
CA LEU A 865 -19.59 0.45 23.56
C LEU A 865 -20.16 1.82 23.20
N GLN A 866 -20.17 2.13 21.93
CA GLN A 866 -20.82 3.30 21.37
C GLN A 866 -22.06 2.87 20.55
N ALA A 867 -23.15 3.58 20.73
CA ALA A 867 -24.32 3.47 19.88
C ALA A 867 -24.32 4.60 18.84
N LEU A 868 -24.27 4.23 17.57
CA LEU A 868 -24.28 5.14 16.45
C LEU A 868 -25.73 5.41 16.04
N PRO A 869 -26.11 6.70 15.85
CA PRO A 869 -27.48 7.05 15.52
C PRO A 869 -27.98 6.37 14.25
N ALA A 870 -29.27 6.11 14.20
CA ALA A 870 -29.90 5.75 12.94
C ALA A 870 -29.79 6.94 11.97
N PRO A 871 -29.48 6.71 10.70
CA PRO A 871 -29.49 7.75 9.69
C PRO A 871 -30.86 8.45 9.72
N VAL A 872 -30.88 9.73 10.04
CA VAL A 872 -32.11 10.51 9.88
C VAL A 872 -32.42 10.51 8.39
N ALA A 873 -33.60 10.06 8.00
CA ALA A 873 -34.03 10.15 6.60
C ALA A 873 -33.92 11.62 6.18
N PRO A 874 -33.08 11.97 5.23
CA PRO A 874 -32.93 13.35 4.79
C PRO A 874 -34.27 13.84 4.27
N ALA A 875 -34.58 15.12 4.56
CA ALA A 875 -35.69 15.77 3.90
C ALA A 875 -35.51 15.61 2.37
N PRO A 876 -36.61 15.39 1.63
CA PRO A 876 -36.49 15.20 0.18
C PRO A 876 -35.64 16.35 -0.40
N PRO A 877 -34.59 16.02 -1.18
CA PRO A 877 -33.70 17.03 -1.70
C PRO A 877 -34.49 17.98 -2.64
N ARG A 878 -34.09 19.26 -2.61
CA ARG A 878 -34.61 20.28 -3.54
C ARG A 878 -33.53 20.60 -4.55
N VAL A 879 -33.93 20.72 -5.82
CA VAL A 879 -33.08 21.31 -6.85
C VAL A 879 -33.00 22.80 -6.60
N ASN A 880 -31.82 23.32 -6.42
CA ASN A 880 -31.57 24.75 -6.46
C ASN A 880 -31.01 25.10 -7.83
N LEU A 881 -31.45 26.24 -8.37
CA LEU A 881 -31.02 26.75 -9.67
C LEU A 881 -30.38 28.11 -9.48
N SER A 882 -29.22 28.30 -10.03
CA SER A 882 -28.56 29.59 -10.09
C SER A 882 -27.86 29.79 -11.43
N ARG A 883 -27.61 31.03 -11.80
CA ARG A 883 -26.84 31.39 -12.98
C ARG A 883 -25.40 31.64 -12.58
N LEU A 884 -24.44 30.96 -13.24
CA LEU A 884 -23.02 31.20 -13.05
C LEU A 884 -22.36 31.45 -14.41
N GLY A 885 -21.97 32.72 -14.65
CA GLY A 885 -21.45 33.12 -15.96
C GLY A 885 -22.50 32.89 -17.05
N THR A 886 -22.17 32.06 -18.05
CA THR A 886 -23.04 31.67 -19.16
C THR A 886 -23.91 30.45 -18.89
N ASP A 887 -23.71 29.80 -17.75
CA ASP A 887 -24.33 28.51 -17.46
C ASP A 887 -25.43 28.63 -16.39
N ALA A 888 -26.44 27.78 -16.49
CA ALA A 888 -27.33 27.45 -15.40
C ALA A 888 -26.70 26.31 -14.56
N VAL A 889 -26.56 26.53 -13.28
CA VAL A 889 -26.07 25.50 -12.36
C VAL A 889 -27.21 25.04 -11.46
N LEU A 890 -27.48 23.74 -11.55
CA LEU A 890 -28.45 23.07 -10.70
C LEU A 890 -27.72 22.29 -9.65
N TYR A 891 -28.13 22.39 -8.40
CA TYR A 891 -27.45 21.68 -7.31
C TYR A 891 -28.43 21.24 -6.22
N TRP A 892 -28.10 20.13 -5.59
CA TRP A 892 -28.85 19.51 -4.52
C TRP A 892 -27.92 18.77 -3.57
N ASN A 893 -28.38 18.47 -2.38
CA ASN A 893 -27.55 17.98 -1.29
C ASN A 893 -27.60 16.46 -1.06
N ASP A 894 -28.25 15.69 -1.89
CA ASP A 894 -28.36 14.25 -1.76
C ASP A 894 -27.86 13.58 -3.05
N ALA A 895 -26.67 12.97 -2.96
CA ALA A 895 -26.00 12.33 -4.09
C ALA A 895 -26.73 11.08 -4.62
N THR A 896 -27.75 10.59 -3.92
CA THR A 896 -28.54 9.44 -4.36
C THR A 896 -29.61 9.83 -5.38
N PHE A 897 -29.80 11.13 -5.61
CA PHE A 897 -30.72 11.66 -6.61
C PHE A 897 -29.98 12.10 -7.86
N GLY A 898 -30.45 11.65 -9.00
CA GLY A 898 -30.05 12.14 -10.31
C GLY A 898 -30.91 13.27 -10.81
N LEU A 899 -30.44 14.00 -11.83
CA LEU A 899 -31.15 15.09 -12.48
C LEU A 899 -31.76 14.62 -13.80
N GLU A 900 -33.01 14.88 -13.99
CA GLU A 900 -33.68 14.77 -15.31
C GLU A 900 -34.08 16.13 -15.84
N GLU A 901 -34.08 16.24 -17.15
CA GLU A 901 -34.50 17.44 -17.89
C GLU A 901 -35.61 17.16 -18.90
N ALA A 902 -36.38 18.16 -19.22
CA ALA A 902 -37.38 18.11 -20.28
C ALA A 902 -37.56 19.49 -20.93
N ASP A 903 -37.98 19.50 -22.19
CA ASP A 903 -38.29 20.72 -22.92
C ASP A 903 -39.71 21.27 -22.58
N LEU A 904 -40.57 20.40 -22.01
CA LEU A 904 -41.91 20.76 -21.53
C LEU A 904 -42.07 20.29 -20.07
N VAL A 905 -42.84 21.01 -19.28
CA VAL A 905 -43.10 20.67 -17.87
C VAL A 905 -43.75 19.30 -17.68
N THR A 906 -44.47 18.85 -18.71
CA THR A 906 -45.11 17.51 -18.72
C THR A 906 -44.20 16.40 -19.22
N GLY A 907 -42.97 16.71 -19.64
CA GLY A 907 -42.02 15.77 -20.24
C GLY A 907 -42.17 15.68 -21.77
N PRO A 908 -41.56 14.70 -22.41
CA PRO A 908 -40.92 13.56 -21.81
C PRO A 908 -39.61 13.93 -21.06
N TRP A 909 -39.41 13.31 -19.91
CA TRP A 909 -38.23 13.50 -19.08
C TRP A 909 -37.10 12.57 -19.56
N ARG A 910 -35.91 13.10 -19.62
CA ARG A 910 -34.66 12.36 -19.93
C ARG A 910 -33.57 12.71 -18.95
N PRO A 911 -32.60 11.82 -18.69
CA PRO A 911 -31.45 12.18 -17.88
C PRO A 911 -30.78 13.44 -18.42
N ALA A 912 -30.44 14.36 -17.53
CA ALA A 912 -29.67 15.55 -17.88
C ALA A 912 -28.24 15.13 -18.29
N MET A 913 -27.58 15.97 -19.06
CA MET A 913 -26.20 15.70 -19.54
C MET A 913 -25.21 15.48 -18.41
N GLN A 914 -25.46 16.07 -17.26
CA GLN A 914 -24.79 15.78 -16.00
C GLN A 914 -25.87 15.46 -14.97
N THR A 915 -25.91 14.22 -14.52
CA THR A 915 -26.94 13.75 -13.59
C THR A 915 -26.60 13.97 -12.12
N ASN A 916 -25.37 14.36 -11.82
CA ASN A 916 -24.87 14.54 -10.45
C ASN A 916 -24.82 16.02 -10.06
N SER A 917 -25.05 16.29 -8.80
CA SER A 917 -24.87 17.61 -8.21
C SER A 917 -23.40 17.96 -8.01
N PRO A 918 -22.94 19.16 -8.37
CA PRO A 918 -23.67 20.16 -9.18
C PRO A 918 -23.64 19.84 -10.67
N SER A 919 -24.72 20.18 -11.35
CA SER A 919 -24.85 20.02 -12.80
C SER A 919 -24.86 21.39 -13.48
N ALA A 920 -24.00 21.60 -14.47
CA ALA A 920 -23.96 22.84 -15.24
C ALA A 920 -24.47 22.60 -16.67
N SER A 921 -25.31 23.47 -17.15
CA SER A 921 -25.86 23.44 -18.52
C SER A 921 -25.83 24.83 -19.11
N ALA A 922 -25.42 24.94 -20.39
CA ALA A 922 -25.46 26.19 -21.10
C ALA A 922 -26.91 26.69 -21.22
N ILE A 923 -27.12 27.98 -20.97
CA ILE A 923 -28.46 28.61 -21.09
C ILE A 923 -28.74 28.91 -22.56
N SER A 924 -29.34 27.95 -23.25
CA SER A 924 -29.64 28.07 -24.67
C SER A 924 -31.14 28.01 -25.00
N SER A 925 -31.99 27.51 -24.11
CA SER A 925 -33.43 27.37 -24.32
C SER A 925 -34.14 27.13 -22.98
N ASN A 926 -35.50 27.23 -23.00
CA ASN A 926 -36.29 26.86 -21.83
C ASN A 926 -36.17 25.37 -21.55
N ARG A 927 -35.83 25.01 -20.31
CA ARG A 927 -35.78 23.63 -19.85
C ARG A 927 -36.42 23.49 -18.47
N PHE A 928 -36.97 22.34 -18.22
CA PHE A 928 -37.50 21.95 -16.91
C PHE A 928 -36.60 20.86 -16.31
N PHE A 929 -36.45 20.88 -15.01
CA PHE A 929 -35.56 19.94 -14.30
C PHE A 929 -36.26 19.34 -13.11
N ARG A 930 -35.98 18.09 -12.81
CA ARG A 930 -36.42 17.41 -11.59
C ARG A 930 -35.37 16.45 -11.06
N LEU A 931 -35.45 16.20 -9.76
CA LEU A 931 -34.65 15.13 -9.14
C LEU A 931 -35.41 13.80 -9.24
N VAL A 932 -34.64 12.76 -9.53
CA VAL A 932 -35.13 11.38 -9.58
C VAL A 932 -34.17 10.50 -8.79
N LYS A 933 -34.70 9.52 -8.06
CA LYS A 933 -33.94 8.60 -7.20
C LYS A 933 -33.68 7.30 -7.94
#